data_10dddd019a3959e05fa795c383d7a5ca
#
_entry.id   10dddd019a3959e05fa795c383d7a5ca
#
_cell.length_a   1.000
_cell.length_b   1.000
_cell.length_c   1.000
_cell.angle_alpha   90.00
_cell.angle_beta   90.00
_cell.angle_gamma   90.00
#
_symmetry.space_group_name_H-M   'P 1'
#
loop_
_entity.id
_entity.type
_entity.pdbx_description
1 polymer ?
#
loop_
_entity_poly.entity_id
_entity_poly.type
_entity_poly.pdbx_seq_one_letter_code
_entity_poly.pdbx_strand_id
1 'polypeptide(L)'
;MIKQRKIELLAPAKNLECGIAAIDHGADAVYIGAPRFGARAAAGNSLEDIAALVQHAHLYNARIYVTVNTILRDEELKETEQMIWDLYRAGVDALIVQDMGLLELNLPPIPLHASTQMDNRTPQKVKFLAEAGFRQVVLARELSLMEISEIHSACPEVPLEVFVHGALCVSYSGQCYVSQACFGRSANRGECAQFCRLAFNMVDADGKLIMQNKHLLSLKDLNQSEDLEKLLDAGASSLKIEGRLKDVSYVKNVTAYYRQKLDAVFKRRKEYICASSGMVKLEFKPQLNKSFSRGSTNYFLYGRDALHTPLNPLSRGEVNSFASGKKPFVLTNSGVTSSPLERGRGVLENITCLHDTISTIDTPKSLGEEMGMVKEIRGNYLTVAGVKSFNNGDGVCYLDETGKLQGFRVNRVENNKLFPQEMPRIKPRTVLYRNFDQEFERLMSRKSAERKISIAITLAENNFGFTLTLTDEDDNSVSVILEREKELARTPQKENLCTQLGKLGNTPFEASGINIEFSDNWFIPASMLAELRRNGIEKLLEARRINYHQELYRLPETHHAFPVSELTYLGNVMNDDADSFYKNHGVQRIAPAYEKTPVEGAALMFCKHCLRYSMGWCPTHHKVRSPFKEPYYLVSSDGKRFRLEFDCKQCQMKVYAEK
;
A
#
# COMPACT_ATOMS: atom_id res chain seq x y z
N MET A 1 -9.14 -21.79 24.77
CA MET A 1 -8.14 -21.40 23.75
C MET A 1 -8.56 -20.04 23.18
N ILE A 2 -7.65 -19.08 23.07
CA ILE A 2 -7.92 -17.79 22.41
C ILE A 2 -8.14 -18.08 20.93
N LYS A 3 -9.28 -17.64 20.35
CA LYS A 3 -9.52 -17.77 18.91
C LYS A 3 -8.52 -16.87 18.19
N GLN A 4 -7.57 -17.44 17.48
CA GLN A 4 -6.57 -16.72 16.72
C GLN A 4 -7.16 -16.17 15.42
N ARG A 5 -6.81 -14.93 15.07
CA ARG A 5 -7.17 -14.27 13.81
C ARG A 5 -5.93 -14.15 12.92
N LYS A 6 -6.01 -14.70 11.72
CA LYS A 6 -4.99 -14.54 10.68
C LYS A 6 -4.98 -13.10 10.18
N ILE A 7 -3.81 -12.49 10.14
CA ILE A 7 -3.59 -11.14 9.65
C ILE A 7 -2.72 -11.21 8.40
N GLU A 8 -3.20 -10.60 7.34
CA GLU A 8 -2.59 -10.61 6.02
C GLU A 8 -1.88 -9.28 5.73
N LEU A 9 -0.62 -9.34 5.33
CA LEU A 9 0.11 -8.22 4.72
C LEU A 9 0.03 -8.37 3.20
N LEU A 10 -0.74 -7.50 2.55
CA LEU A 10 -0.98 -7.53 1.12
C LEU A 10 -0.09 -6.51 0.39
N ALA A 11 0.87 -7.01 -0.38
CA ALA A 11 1.84 -6.20 -1.10
C ALA A 11 1.50 -6.03 -2.59
N PRO A 12 1.89 -4.90 -3.23
CA PRO A 12 1.68 -4.68 -4.65
C PRO A 12 2.74 -5.36 -5.50
N ALA A 13 2.35 -5.83 -6.69
CA ALA A 13 3.28 -6.22 -7.74
C ALA A 13 2.99 -5.50 -9.05
N LYS A 14 4.03 -4.92 -9.66
CA LYS A 14 4.00 -4.38 -11.01
C LYS A 14 4.14 -5.51 -12.03
N ASN A 15 4.99 -6.48 -11.74
CA ASN A 15 5.37 -7.62 -12.57
C ASN A 15 5.80 -8.81 -11.69
N LEU A 16 6.16 -9.92 -12.32
CA LEU A 16 6.63 -11.14 -11.66
C LEU A 16 7.78 -10.87 -10.66
N GLU A 17 8.81 -10.11 -11.05
CA GLU A 17 9.96 -9.77 -10.20
C GLU A 17 9.52 -9.08 -8.90
N CYS A 18 8.64 -8.09 -9.01
CA CYS A 18 8.07 -7.40 -7.84
C CYS A 18 7.26 -8.33 -6.95
N GLY A 19 6.51 -9.26 -7.54
CA GLY A 19 5.69 -10.23 -6.80
C GLY A 19 6.55 -11.20 -6.00
N ILE A 20 7.56 -11.80 -6.62
CA ILE A 20 8.53 -12.68 -5.95
C ILE A 20 9.23 -11.90 -4.83
N ALA A 21 9.71 -10.69 -5.12
CA ALA A 21 10.35 -9.86 -4.12
C ALA A 21 9.43 -9.54 -2.92
N ALA A 22 8.13 -9.31 -3.15
CA ALA A 22 7.17 -9.09 -2.08
C ALA A 22 7.03 -10.32 -1.17
N ILE A 23 6.87 -11.51 -1.74
CA ILE A 23 6.77 -12.78 -1.00
C ILE A 23 8.03 -13.03 -0.18
N ASP A 24 9.22 -12.91 -0.79
CA ASP A 24 10.51 -13.14 -0.13
C ASP A 24 10.75 -12.14 1.02
N HIS A 25 10.18 -10.94 0.95
CA HIS A 25 10.28 -9.91 1.99
C HIS A 25 9.10 -9.91 2.99
N GLY A 26 8.27 -10.96 2.96
CA GLY A 26 7.29 -11.25 4.01
C GLY A 26 5.85 -10.82 3.74
N ALA A 27 5.47 -10.63 2.48
CA ALA A 27 4.06 -10.49 2.14
C ALA A 27 3.32 -11.83 2.36
N ASP A 28 2.11 -11.75 2.90
CA ASP A 28 1.19 -12.89 3.06
C ASP A 28 0.33 -13.06 1.81
N ALA A 29 0.15 -11.98 1.08
CA ALA A 29 -0.50 -11.99 -0.23
C ALA A 29 0.09 -10.91 -1.14
N VAL A 30 -0.07 -11.11 -2.45
CA VAL A 30 0.35 -10.15 -3.48
C VAL A 30 -0.82 -9.86 -4.39
N TYR A 31 -1.07 -8.57 -4.68
CA TYR A 31 -2.01 -8.20 -5.72
C TYR A 31 -1.29 -7.68 -6.97
N ILE A 32 -1.68 -8.24 -8.13
CA ILE A 32 -1.06 -7.98 -9.44
C ILE A 32 -2.15 -7.62 -10.46
N GLY A 33 -1.80 -6.87 -11.49
CA GLY A 33 -2.72 -6.55 -12.57
C GLY A 33 -2.99 -7.75 -13.47
N ALA A 34 -4.26 -7.97 -13.85
CA ALA A 34 -4.62 -8.89 -14.92
C ALA A 34 -3.96 -8.47 -16.25
N PRO A 35 -3.92 -9.34 -17.25
CA PRO A 35 -3.48 -8.98 -18.61
C PRO A 35 -4.24 -7.76 -19.17
N ARG A 36 -5.54 -7.64 -18.84
CA ARG A 36 -6.42 -6.52 -19.20
C ARG A 36 -7.36 -6.14 -18.03
N PHE A 37 -8.09 -5.04 -18.15
CA PHE A 37 -9.18 -4.62 -17.24
C PHE A 37 -8.77 -4.35 -15.78
N GLY A 38 -7.49 -4.05 -15.51
CA GLY A 38 -7.04 -3.59 -14.20
C GLY A 38 -7.03 -2.06 -14.11
N ALA A 39 -7.32 -1.50 -12.91
CA ALA A 39 -7.33 -0.04 -12.65
C ALA A 39 -5.95 0.66 -12.81
N ARG A 40 -4.98 0.01 -13.38
CA ARG A 40 -3.67 0.53 -13.81
C ARG A 40 -3.30 -0.15 -15.13
N ALA A 41 -3.81 0.37 -16.24
CA ALA A 41 -3.62 -0.20 -17.58
C ALA A 41 -2.13 -0.48 -17.94
N ALA A 42 -1.20 0.35 -17.43
CA ALA A 42 0.24 0.18 -17.65
C ALA A 42 0.90 -0.94 -16.82
N ALA A 43 0.15 -1.71 -16.04
CA ALA A 43 0.64 -2.81 -15.18
C ALA A 43 -0.07 -4.14 -15.48
N GLY A 44 -0.40 -4.41 -16.73
CA GLY A 44 -0.89 -5.71 -17.20
C GLY A 44 0.25 -6.74 -17.23
N ASN A 45 -0.05 -7.98 -16.81
CA ASN A 45 0.91 -9.07 -16.77
C ASN A 45 0.42 -10.25 -17.59
N SER A 46 1.34 -11.06 -18.15
CA SER A 46 0.98 -12.28 -18.87
C SER A 46 0.42 -13.35 -17.94
N LEU A 47 -0.34 -14.29 -18.49
CA LEU A 47 -0.87 -15.42 -17.72
C LEU A 47 0.27 -16.30 -17.18
N GLU A 48 1.34 -16.46 -17.96
CA GLU A 48 2.53 -17.24 -17.60
C GLU A 48 3.26 -16.61 -16.41
N ASP A 49 3.44 -15.28 -16.38
CA ASP A 49 4.05 -14.57 -15.25
C ASP A 49 3.20 -14.71 -13.98
N ILE A 50 1.87 -14.63 -14.12
CA ILE A 50 0.94 -14.81 -13.00
C ILE A 50 1.03 -16.25 -12.47
N ALA A 51 1.04 -17.27 -13.34
CA ALA A 51 1.17 -18.67 -12.95
C ALA A 51 2.50 -18.95 -12.25
N ALA A 52 3.60 -18.38 -12.74
CA ALA A 52 4.91 -18.48 -12.09
C ALA A 52 4.91 -17.84 -10.69
N LEU A 53 4.26 -16.69 -10.54
CA LEU A 53 4.10 -16.03 -9.24
C LEU A 53 3.27 -16.86 -8.27
N VAL A 54 2.17 -17.46 -8.74
CA VAL A 54 1.31 -18.37 -7.97
C VAL A 54 2.13 -19.55 -7.42
N GLN A 55 2.92 -20.21 -8.27
CA GLN A 55 3.76 -21.33 -7.84
C GLN A 55 4.76 -20.93 -6.74
N HIS A 56 5.37 -19.75 -6.88
CA HIS A 56 6.30 -19.24 -5.87
C HIS A 56 5.58 -18.90 -4.55
N ALA A 57 4.42 -18.25 -4.62
CA ALA A 57 3.65 -17.83 -3.45
C ALA A 57 3.10 -19.01 -2.65
N HIS A 58 2.52 -20.00 -3.33
CA HIS A 58 1.91 -21.17 -2.71
C HIS A 58 2.92 -22.01 -1.93
N LEU A 59 4.21 -21.96 -2.29
CA LEU A 59 5.28 -22.57 -1.50
C LEU A 59 5.29 -22.08 -0.04
N TYR A 60 4.89 -20.83 0.19
CA TYR A 60 4.83 -20.20 1.51
C TYR A 60 3.40 -20.05 2.05
N ASN A 61 2.41 -20.74 1.49
CA ASN A 61 1.00 -20.52 1.78
C ASN A 61 0.56 -19.06 1.62
N ALA A 62 1.30 -18.28 0.82
CA ALA A 62 0.94 -16.92 0.46
C ALA A 62 0.00 -16.92 -0.76
N ARG A 63 -0.84 -15.88 -0.88
CA ARG A 63 -1.94 -15.82 -1.85
C ARG A 63 -1.65 -14.82 -2.97
N ILE A 64 -2.23 -15.08 -4.14
CA ILE A 64 -2.16 -14.17 -5.30
C ILE A 64 -3.55 -13.68 -5.66
N TYR A 65 -3.73 -12.36 -5.62
CA TYR A 65 -4.97 -11.69 -6.01
C TYR A 65 -4.77 -10.93 -7.32
N VAL A 66 -5.65 -11.17 -8.28
CA VAL A 66 -5.58 -10.47 -9.57
C VAL A 66 -6.63 -9.38 -9.64
N THR A 67 -6.22 -8.18 -10.07
CA THR A 67 -7.16 -7.06 -10.17
C THR A 67 -7.83 -7.01 -11.53
N VAL A 68 -9.16 -7.18 -11.53
CA VAL A 68 -10.10 -6.95 -12.63
C VAL A 68 -11.07 -5.87 -12.18
N ASN A 69 -10.54 -4.69 -11.84
CA ASN A 69 -11.25 -3.67 -11.07
C ASN A 69 -11.43 -2.36 -11.83
N THR A 70 -11.85 -2.48 -13.09
CA THR A 70 -12.39 -1.40 -13.92
C THR A 70 -13.86 -1.65 -14.18
N ILE A 71 -14.63 -0.60 -14.54
CA ILE A 71 -15.94 -0.75 -15.14
C ILE A 71 -15.78 -1.29 -16.55
N LEU A 72 -16.64 -2.22 -16.94
CA LEU A 72 -16.59 -2.95 -18.22
C LEU A 72 -17.70 -2.48 -19.15
N ARG A 73 -17.42 -2.54 -20.46
CA ARG A 73 -18.44 -2.36 -21.50
C ARG A 73 -19.07 -3.71 -21.83
N ASP A 74 -20.26 -3.69 -22.45
CA ASP A 74 -20.97 -4.90 -22.85
C ASP A 74 -20.12 -5.83 -23.72
N GLU A 75 -19.38 -5.26 -24.69
CA GLU A 75 -18.50 -6.01 -25.59
C GLU A 75 -17.26 -6.63 -24.90
N GLU A 76 -16.90 -6.17 -23.69
CA GLU A 76 -15.73 -6.66 -22.93
C GLU A 76 -16.08 -7.83 -22.00
N LEU A 77 -17.35 -8.05 -21.68
CA LEU A 77 -17.78 -9.03 -20.67
C LEU A 77 -17.37 -10.46 -21.03
N LYS A 78 -17.59 -10.88 -22.27
CA LYS A 78 -17.25 -12.24 -22.73
C LYS A 78 -15.74 -12.51 -22.68
N GLU A 79 -14.92 -11.55 -23.09
CA GLU A 79 -13.46 -11.66 -22.99
C GLU A 79 -13.01 -11.71 -21.53
N THR A 80 -13.65 -10.93 -20.68
CA THR A 80 -13.36 -10.90 -19.24
C THR A 80 -13.71 -12.24 -18.58
N GLU A 81 -14.86 -12.83 -18.91
CA GLU A 81 -15.24 -14.17 -18.42
C GLU A 81 -14.18 -15.21 -18.78
N GLN A 82 -13.75 -15.26 -20.04
CA GLN A 82 -12.71 -16.20 -20.49
C GLN A 82 -11.39 -15.98 -19.74
N MET A 83 -10.97 -14.73 -19.60
CA MET A 83 -9.75 -14.38 -18.84
C MET A 83 -9.85 -14.82 -17.38
N ILE A 84 -11.00 -14.70 -16.74
CA ILE A 84 -11.22 -15.15 -15.35
C ILE A 84 -11.08 -16.68 -15.25
N TRP A 85 -11.61 -17.44 -16.21
CA TRP A 85 -11.41 -18.87 -16.27
C TRP A 85 -9.94 -19.27 -16.43
N ASP A 86 -9.18 -18.53 -17.23
CA ASP A 86 -7.74 -18.78 -17.42
C ASP A 86 -6.93 -18.44 -16.16
N LEU A 87 -7.27 -17.36 -15.46
CA LEU A 87 -6.68 -17.00 -14.16
C LEU A 87 -6.98 -18.06 -13.09
N TYR A 88 -8.20 -18.58 -13.05
CA TYR A 88 -8.56 -19.66 -12.14
C TYR A 88 -7.74 -20.93 -12.40
N ARG A 89 -7.58 -21.34 -13.67
CA ARG A 89 -6.74 -22.49 -14.06
C ARG A 89 -5.26 -22.27 -13.74
N ALA A 90 -4.79 -21.01 -13.74
CA ALA A 90 -3.45 -20.64 -13.33
C ALA A 90 -3.24 -20.70 -11.80
N GLY A 91 -4.30 -20.95 -11.00
CA GLY A 91 -4.24 -21.10 -9.56
C GLY A 91 -4.37 -19.79 -8.78
N VAL A 92 -4.89 -18.72 -9.38
CA VAL A 92 -5.13 -17.43 -8.70
C VAL A 92 -6.14 -17.60 -7.57
N ASP A 93 -5.84 -17.08 -6.38
CA ASP A 93 -6.62 -17.32 -5.16
C ASP A 93 -7.87 -16.46 -5.04
N ALA A 94 -7.87 -15.24 -5.58
CA ALA A 94 -9.04 -14.37 -5.62
C ALA A 94 -8.92 -13.28 -6.69
N LEU A 95 -10.06 -12.69 -7.05
CA LEU A 95 -10.13 -11.52 -7.94
C LEU A 95 -10.56 -10.29 -7.14
N ILE A 96 -9.87 -9.16 -7.35
CA ILE A 96 -10.32 -7.86 -6.83
C ILE A 96 -11.10 -7.18 -7.94
N VAL A 97 -12.43 -7.03 -7.76
CA VAL A 97 -13.34 -6.58 -8.81
C VAL A 97 -14.09 -5.31 -8.44
N GLN A 98 -14.58 -4.59 -9.45
CA GLN A 98 -15.39 -3.38 -9.29
C GLN A 98 -16.77 -3.52 -9.94
N ASP A 99 -16.84 -4.07 -11.14
CA ASP A 99 -18.06 -4.13 -11.95
C ASP A 99 -19.00 -5.23 -11.44
N MET A 100 -20.24 -4.85 -11.10
CA MET A 100 -21.23 -5.79 -10.59
C MET A 100 -21.81 -6.69 -11.69
N GLY A 101 -21.67 -6.34 -12.97
CA GLY A 101 -22.04 -7.20 -14.10
C GLY A 101 -21.24 -8.51 -14.14
N LEU A 102 -20.06 -8.55 -13.50
CA LEU A 102 -19.30 -9.79 -13.38
C LEU A 102 -20.05 -10.89 -12.60
N LEU A 103 -20.97 -10.51 -11.70
CA LEU A 103 -21.72 -11.46 -10.89
C LEU A 103 -22.83 -12.18 -11.69
N GLU A 104 -23.21 -11.64 -12.84
CA GLU A 104 -24.17 -12.24 -13.77
C GLU A 104 -23.49 -13.21 -14.77
N LEU A 105 -22.15 -13.25 -14.83
CA LEU A 105 -21.38 -14.12 -15.71
C LEU A 105 -21.25 -15.54 -15.14
N ASN A 106 -20.97 -16.52 -16.02
CA ASN A 106 -20.63 -17.87 -15.61
C ASN A 106 -19.18 -17.95 -15.12
N LEU A 107 -18.95 -17.58 -13.86
CA LEU A 107 -17.63 -17.56 -13.27
C LEU A 107 -17.19 -18.92 -12.70
N PRO A 108 -15.88 -19.24 -12.70
CA PRO A 108 -15.36 -20.37 -11.94
C PRO A 108 -15.57 -20.15 -10.42
N PRO A 109 -15.44 -21.18 -9.58
CA PRO A 109 -15.61 -21.05 -8.14
C PRO A 109 -14.40 -20.36 -7.50
N ILE A 110 -14.18 -19.09 -7.88
CA ILE A 110 -13.09 -18.23 -7.38
C ILE A 110 -13.62 -17.16 -6.44
N PRO A 111 -12.98 -16.92 -5.28
CA PRO A 111 -13.36 -15.84 -4.38
C PRO A 111 -13.28 -14.46 -5.03
N LEU A 112 -14.27 -13.59 -4.77
CA LEU A 112 -14.29 -12.21 -5.20
C LEU A 112 -14.06 -11.28 -4.01
N HIS A 113 -13.15 -10.31 -4.17
CA HIS A 113 -12.90 -9.24 -3.22
C HIS A 113 -13.45 -7.93 -3.79
N ALA A 114 -14.26 -7.23 -2.99
CA ALA A 114 -14.83 -5.95 -3.40
C ALA A 114 -13.76 -4.86 -3.41
N SER A 115 -13.46 -4.32 -4.58
CA SER A 115 -12.46 -3.26 -4.76
C SER A 115 -12.86 -1.98 -3.99
N THR A 116 -11.89 -1.22 -3.50
CA THR A 116 -12.12 0.14 -2.99
C THR A 116 -12.77 1.07 -4.03
N GLN A 117 -12.66 0.74 -5.33
CA GLN A 117 -13.30 1.46 -6.43
C GLN A 117 -14.84 1.38 -6.39
N MET A 118 -15.41 0.50 -5.58
CA MET A 118 -16.85 0.40 -5.32
C MET A 118 -17.34 1.37 -4.24
N ASP A 119 -16.48 2.22 -3.70
CA ASP A 119 -16.80 3.20 -2.64
C ASP A 119 -17.35 2.56 -1.36
N ASN A 120 -16.54 1.69 -0.73
CA ASN A 120 -16.94 0.90 0.43
C ASN A 120 -16.74 1.71 1.73
N ARG A 121 -17.71 2.55 2.09
CA ARG A 121 -17.62 3.49 3.23
C ARG A 121 -18.68 3.28 4.32
N THR A 122 -19.72 2.50 4.08
CA THR A 122 -20.85 2.38 5.02
C THR A 122 -21.08 0.93 5.42
N PRO A 123 -21.55 0.68 6.66
CA PRO A 123 -21.92 -0.66 7.10
C PRO A 123 -22.93 -1.35 6.18
N GLN A 124 -23.94 -0.60 5.70
CA GLN A 124 -24.98 -1.13 4.82
C GLN A 124 -24.41 -1.61 3.48
N LYS A 125 -23.47 -0.84 2.88
CA LYS A 125 -22.82 -1.24 1.64
C LYS A 125 -21.95 -2.48 1.83
N VAL A 126 -21.16 -2.54 2.91
CA VAL A 126 -20.31 -3.68 3.21
C VAL A 126 -21.14 -4.93 3.49
N LYS A 127 -22.23 -4.80 4.25
CA LYS A 127 -23.16 -5.89 4.49
C LYS A 127 -23.77 -6.42 3.19
N PHE A 128 -24.26 -5.55 2.33
CA PHE A 128 -24.78 -5.94 1.01
C PHE A 128 -23.73 -6.71 0.19
N LEU A 129 -22.49 -6.22 0.13
CA LEU A 129 -21.41 -6.89 -0.63
C LEU A 129 -21.09 -8.29 -0.06
N ALA A 130 -21.10 -8.44 1.26
CA ALA A 130 -20.93 -9.73 1.91
C ALA A 130 -22.07 -10.71 1.54
N GLU A 131 -23.32 -10.23 1.61
CA GLU A 131 -24.51 -11.00 1.26
C GLU A 131 -24.57 -11.33 -0.25
N ALA A 132 -24.03 -10.46 -1.11
CA ALA A 132 -23.87 -10.70 -2.55
C ALA A 132 -22.71 -11.68 -2.87
N GLY A 133 -21.97 -12.15 -1.87
CA GLY A 133 -20.95 -13.20 -2.01
C GLY A 133 -19.51 -12.72 -2.07
N PHE A 134 -19.22 -11.46 -1.77
CA PHE A 134 -17.83 -11.01 -1.64
C PHE A 134 -17.18 -11.57 -0.39
N ARG A 135 -16.01 -12.20 -0.55
CA ARG A 135 -15.28 -12.87 0.53
C ARG A 135 -14.38 -11.91 1.31
N GLN A 136 -14.09 -10.73 0.78
CA GLN A 136 -13.31 -9.67 1.42
C GLN A 136 -13.73 -8.32 0.86
N VAL A 137 -13.71 -7.28 1.69
CA VAL A 137 -14.08 -5.92 1.27
C VAL A 137 -12.94 -4.95 1.53
N VAL A 138 -12.47 -4.29 0.46
CA VAL A 138 -11.45 -3.25 0.54
C VAL A 138 -12.12 -1.93 0.90
N LEU A 139 -11.88 -1.45 2.11
CA LEU A 139 -12.48 -0.22 2.61
C LEU A 139 -11.89 1.03 1.93
N ALA A 140 -12.66 2.11 1.94
CA ALA A 140 -12.19 3.41 1.50
C ALA A 140 -11.10 3.96 2.44
N ARG A 141 -10.13 4.70 1.88
CA ARG A 141 -8.98 5.23 2.62
C ARG A 141 -9.32 6.36 3.59
N GLU A 142 -10.48 6.96 3.41
CA GLU A 142 -10.97 8.13 4.15
C GLU A 142 -11.58 7.79 5.51
N LEU A 143 -11.74 6.50 5.83
CA LEU A 143 -12.37 6.04 7.06
C LEU A 143 -11.47 6.25 8.28
N SER A 144 -12.10 6.63 9.38
CA SER A 144 -11.50 6.65 10.71
C SER A 144 -11.54 5.28 11.37
N LEU A 145 -10.76 5.08 12.45
CA LEU A 145 -10.81 3.87 13.27
C LEU A 145 -12.23 3.56 13.78
N MET A 146 -12.99 4.59 14.14
CA MET A 146 -14.36 4.44 14.60
C MET A 146 -15.27 3.91 13.49
N GLU A 147 -15.22 4.51 12.29
CA GLU A 147 -15.99 4.07 11.13
C GLU A 147 -15.62 2.64 10.69
N ILE A 148 -14.33 2.25 10.76
CA ILE A 148 -13.88 0.87 10.50
C ILE A 148 -14.47 -0.10 11.53
N SER A 149 -14.45 0.28 12.82
CA SER A 149 -14.99 -0.54 13.91
C SER A 149 -16.51 -0.71 13.82
N GLU A 150 -17.24 0.34 13.40
CA GLU A 150 -18.67 0.28 13.14
C GLU A 150 -19.00 -0.69 11.99
N ILE A 151 -18.24 -0.65 10.89
CA ILE A 151 -18.38 -1.58 9.78
C ILE A 151 -18.11 -3.02 10.24
N HIS A 152 -17.01 -3.25 10.95
CA HIS A 152 -16.66 -4.57 11.47
C HIS A 152 -17.73 -5.11 12.42
N SER A 153 -18.28 -4.26 13.30
CA SER A 153 -19.34 -4.65 14.23
C SER A 153 -20.64 -5.05 13.51
N ALA A 154 -20.92 -4.44 12.37
CA ALA A 154 -22.09 -4.77 11.53
C ALA A 154 -21.89 -6.05 10.69
N CYS A 155 -20.64 -6.41 10.37
CA CYS A 155 -20.30 -7.57 9.52
C CYS A 155 -19.02 -8.25 10.05
N PRO A 156 -19.05 -8.87 11.25
CA PRO A 156 -17.85 -9.39 11.92
C PRO A 156 -17.22 -10.61 11.21
N GLU A 157 -17.97 -11.31 10.38
CA GLU A 157 -17.55 -12.49 9.61
C GLU A 157 -16.81 -12.11 8.31
N VAL A 158 -16.92 -10.86 7.85
CA VAL A 158 -16.31 -10.42 6.59
C VAL A 158 -14.92 -9.83 6.85
N PRO A 159 -13.85 -10.40 6.25
CA PRO A 159 -12.52 -9.82 6.30
C PRO A 159 -12.51 -8.40 5.71
N LEU A 160 -12.06 -7.43 6.51
CA LEU A 160 -11.89 -6.05 6.08
C LEU A 160 -10.44 -5.79 5.68
N GLU A 161 -10.25 -5.28 4.46
CA GLU A 161 -8.95 -4.87 3.93
C GLU A 161 -8.82 -3.35 4.01
N VAL A 162 -7.73 -2.86 4.61
CA VAL A 162 -7.44 -1.43 4.75
C VAL A 162 -6.10 -1.08 4.14
N PHE A 163 -6.01 0.08 3.48
CA PHE A 163 -4.72 0.59 3.04
C PHE A 163 -3.92 1.13 4.23
N VAL A 164 -2.64 0.78 4.30
CA VAL A 164 -1.73 1.22 5.37
C VAL A 164 -0.56 2.05 4.88
N HIS A 165 -0.25 2.02 3.58
CA HIS A 165 0.90 2.74 3.02
C HIS A 165 0.69 3.15 1.57
N GLY A 166 1.32 4.27 1.16
CA GLY A 166 1.48 4.69 -0.22
C GLY A 166 0.51 5.78 -0.68
N ALA A 167 0.36 5.94 -1.99
CA ALA A 167 -0.33 7.07 -2.59
C ALA A 167 -1.82 7.15 -2.23
N LEU A 168 -2.27 8.36 -1.87
CA LEU A 168 -3.67 8.68 -1.64
C LEU A 168 -4.33 9.24 -2.91
N CYS A 169 -5.61 8.94 -3.07
CA CYS A 169 -6.51 9.61 -3.98
C CYS A 169 -7.27 10.70 -3.21
N VAL A 170 -7.38 11.91 -3.77
CA VAL A 170 -8.08 13.01 -3.10
C VAL A 170 -9.59 12.89 -3.21
N SER A 171 -10.09 12.31 -4.31
CA SER A 171 -11.50 11.95 -4.48
C SER A 171 -11.79 10.60 -3.85
N TYR A 172 -12.98 10.38 -3.38
CA TYR A 172 -13.43 9.03 -3.02
C TYR A 172 -13.18 8.07 -4.20
N SER A 173 -12.72 6.88 -3.88
CA SER A 173 -12.38 5.89 -4.89
C SER A 173 -13.61 5.52 -5.73
N GLY A 174 -13.44 5.43 -7.06
CA GLY A 174 -14.55 5.20 -7.99
C GLY A 174 -15.43 6.43 -8.29
N GLN A 175 -15.20 7.56 -7.62
CA GLN A 175 -16.01 8.79 -7.77
C GLN A 175 -15.18 9.98 -8.31
N CYS A 176 -14.29 9.71 -9.28
CA CYS A 176 -13.49 10.74 -9.94
C CYS A 176 -13.66 10.67 -11.46
N TYR A 177 -14.36 11.63 -12.03
CA TYR A 177 -14.73 11.72 -13.44
C TYR A 177 -13.96 12.79 -14.20
N VAL A 178 -13.10 13.57 -13.51
CA VAL A 178 -12.36 14.67 -14.12
C VAL A 178 -11.45 14.22 -15.25
N SER A 179 -10.87 13.02 -15.16
CA SER A 179 -10.03 12.46 -16.23
C SER A 179 -10.83 12.22 -17.50
N GLN A 180 -12.06 11.69 -17.38
CA GLN A 180 -12.96 11.50 -18.50
C GLN A 180 -13.43 12.84 -19.08
N ALA A 181 -13.90 13.75 -18.22
CA ALA A 181 -14.47 15.02 -18.65
C ALA A 181 -13.45 15.96 -19.32
N CYS A 182 -12.20 15.99 -18.84
CA CYS A 182 -11.20 16.97 -19.26
C CYS A 182 -10.12 16.43 -20.20
N PHE A 183 -9.89 15.10 -20.20
CA PHE A 183 -8.77 14.49 -20.92
C PHE A 183 -9.19 13.30 -21.80
N GLY A 184 -10.48 12.95 -21.87
CA GLY A 184 -11.00 11.86 -22.70
C GLY A 184 -10.55 10.45 -22.28
N ARG A 185 -10.08 10.27 -21.04
CA ARG A 185 -9.63 8.98 -20.50
C ARG A 185 -10.12 8.77 -19.07
N SER A 186 -10.63 7.58 -18.76
CA SER A 186 -11.32 7.34 -17.50
C SER A 186 -10.40 6.80 -16.40
N ALA A 187 -10.50 7.42 -15.21
CA ALA A 187 -9.86 6.90 -14.01
C ALA A 187 -10.48 5.57 -13.54
N ASN A 188 -11.79 5.36 -13.79
CA ASN A 188 -12.51 4.13 -13.47
C ASN A 188 -12.19 2.99 -14.47
N ARG A 189 -11.49 3.32 -15.56
CA ARG A 189 -10.99 2.37 -16.56
C ARG A 189 -9.47 2.25 -16.57
N GLY A 190 -8.80 2.70 -15.50
CA GLY A 190 -7.36 2.54 -15.30
C GLY A 190 -6.49 3.66 -15.89
N GLU A 191 -7.07 4.69 -16.49
CA GLU A 191 -6.35 5.74 -17.24
C GLU A 191 -6.41 7.12 -16.56
N CYS A 192 -6.16 7.16 -15.24
CA CYS A 192 -6.17 8.39 -14.46
C CYS A 192 -5.17 9.43 -14.98
N ALA A 193 -5.63 10.65 -15.29
CA ALA A 193 -4.79 11.78 -15.74
C ALA A 193 -4.00 12.45 -14.62
N GLN A 194 -4.19 12.05 -13.36
CA GLN A 194 -3.58 12.67 -12.17
C GLN A 194 -3.85 14.19 -12.05
N PHE A 195 -5.05 14.64 -12.44
CA PHE A 195 -5.50 16.03 -12.34
C PHE A 195 -5.22 16.64 -10.97
N CYS A 196 -5.44 15.91 -9.90
CA CYS A 196 -5.19 16.33 -8.52
C CYS A 196 -3.71 16.65 -8.21
N ARG A 197 -2.78 16.31 -9.12
CA ARG A 197 -1.35 16.59 -8.98
C ARG A 197 -0.92 17.83 -9.79
N LEU A 198 -1.82 18.45 -10.53
CA LEU A 198 -1.54 19.68 -11.27
C LEU A 198 -1.47 20.87 -10.31
N ALA A 199 -0.76 21.91 -10.75
CA ALA A 199 -0.75 23.19 -10.06
C ALA A 199 -1.93 24.05 -10.53
N PHE A 200 -2.55 24.79 -9.60
CA PHE A 200 -3.68 25.68 -9.85
C PHE A 200 -3.45 27.04 -9.22
N ASN A 201 -4.02 28.06 -9.84
CA ASN A 201 -4.36 29.29 -9.15
C ASN A 201 -5.73 29.08 -8.46
N MET A 202 -5.89 29.54 -7.23
CA MET A 202 -7.18 29.61 -6.56
C MET A 202 -7.66 31.05 -6.55
N VAL A 203 -8.88 31.29 -7.04
CA VAL A 203 -9.49 32.60 -7.08
C VAL A 203 -10.88 32.58 -6.45
N ASP A 204 -11.36 33.73 -6.02
CA ASP A 204 -12.72 33.91 -5.51
C ASP A 204 -13.73 34.23 -6.63
N ALA A 205 -15.01 34.46 -6.24
CA ALA A 205 -16.08 34.79 -7.19
C ALA A 205 -15.82 36.03 -8.04
N ASP A 206 -15.10 37.01 -7.52
CA ASP A 206 -14.78 38.27 -8.21
C ASP A 206 -13.44 38.17 -8.97
N GLY A 207 -12.82 36.99 -9.03
CA GLY A 207 -11.55 36.72 -9.70
C GLY A 207 -10.30 37.14 -8.89
N LYS A 208 -10.47 37.53 -7.64
CA LYS A 208 -9.37 37.91 -6.75
C LYS A 208 -8.54 36.66 -6.41
N LEU A 209 -7.20 36.79 -6.60
CA LEU A 209 -6.27 35.71 -6.33
C LEU A 209 -6.20 35.37 -4.83
N ILE A 210 -6.40 34.10 -4.50
CA ILE A 210 -6.27 33.53 -3.15
C ILE A 210 -4.90 32.86 -3.01
N MET A 211 -4.56 31.95 -3.94
CA MET A 211 -3.27 31.27 -4.01
C MET A 211 -2.81 31.13 -5.45
N GLN A 212 -1.50 31.25 -5.67
CA GLN A 212 -0.90 31.22 -7.00
C GLN A 212 -0.07 29.95 -7.19
N ASN A 213 -0.32 29.24 -8.28
CA ASN A 213 0.49 28.12 -8.79
C ASN A 213 0.84 27.08 -7.70
N LYS A 214 -0.17 26.56 -7.00
CA LYS A 214 -0.03 25.57 -5.93
C LYS A 214 -0.73 24.26 -6.26
N HIS A 215 -0.16 23.14 -5.76
CA HIS A 215 -0.72 21.79 -5.92
C HIS A 215 -1.82 21.50 -4.87
N LEU A 216 -2.89 22.28 -4.90
CA LEU A 216 -3.90 22.37 -3.83
C LEU A 216 -4.65 21.07 -3.54
N LEU A 217 -4.79 20.20 -4.55
CA LEU A 217 -5.43 18.89 -4.41
C LEU A 217 -4.43 17.74 -4.18
N SER A 218 -3.13 18.04 -4.09
CA SER A 218 -2.09 17.03 -3.95
C SER A 218 -1.93 16.63 -2.48
N LEU A 219 -2.16 15.35 -2.20
CA LEU A 219 -2.01 14.77 -0.86
C LEU A 219 -0.62 14.15 -0.66
N LYS A 220 -0.16 14.16 0.60
CA LYS A 220 0.93 13.32 1.09
C LYS A 220 0.59 11.85 0.93
N ASP A 221 1.57 10.97 1.06
CA ASP A 221 1.37 9.53 1.01
C ASP A 221 0.93 9.01 2.40
N LEU A 222 0.05 8.01 2.38
CA LEU A 222 -0.43 7.33 3.59
C LEU A 222 0.72 6.61 4.28
N ASN A 223 0.78 6.72 5.60
CA ASN A 223 1.66 5.93 6.44
C ASN A 223 0.99 5.67 7.79
N GLN A 224 0.53 4.44 8.00
CA GLN A 224 -0.12 3.98 9.23
C GLN A 224 0.73 2.93 9.97
N SER A 225 2.04 2.92 9.73
CA SER A 225 2.94 1.93 10.33
C SER A 225 3.01 1.95 11.86
N GLU A 226 2.68 3.09 12.48
CA GLU A 226 2.61 3.22 13.93
C GLU A 226 1.22 2.90 14.52
N ASP A 227 0.22 2.71 13.65
CA ASP A 227 -1.18 2.53 14.04
C ASP A 227 -1.71 1.12 13.72
N LEU A 228 -0.83 0.18 13.33
CA LEU A 228 -1.22 -1.17 12.89
C LEU A 228 -2.05 -1.89 13.95
N GLU A 229 -1.63 -1.86 15.21
CA GLU A 229 -2.33 -2.54 16.31
C GLU A 229 -3.75 -1.99 16.50
N LYS A 230 -3.95 -0.67 16.38
CA LYS A 230 -5.27 -0.04 16.45
C LYS A 230 -6.17 -0.40 15.27
N LEU A 231 -5.58 -0.54 14.08
CA LEU A 231 -6.32 -1.01 12.90
C LEU A 231 -6.79 -2.47 13.07
N LEU A 232 -5.94 -3.33 13.61
CA LEU A 232 -6.30 -4.71 13.93
C LEU A 232 -7.42 -4.76 14.98
N ASP A 233 -7.33 -3.94 16.03
CA ASP A 233 -8.36 -3.83 17.07
C ASP A 233 -9.68 -3.27 16.51
N ALA A 234 -9.64 -2.37 15.51
CA ALA A 234 -10.82 -1.87 14.81
C ALA A 234 -11.43 -2.90 13.84
N GLY A 235 -10.82 -4.08 13.65
CA GLY A 235 -11.37 -5.18 12.86
C GLY A 235 -10.67 -5.45 11.52
N ALA A 236 -9.65 -4.68 11.13
CA ALA A 236 -8.89 -4.95 9.92
C ALA A 236 -8.21 -6.32 9.97
N SER A 237 -8.32 -7.11 8.91
CA SER A 237 -7.71 -8.43 8.77
C SER A 237 -6.69 -8.50 7.65
N SER A 238 -6.78 -7.61 6.65
CA SER A 238 -5.82 -7.47 5.56
C SER A 238 -5.29 -6.04 5.50
N LEU A 239 -3.97 -5.88 5.46
CA LEU A 239 -3.25 -4.61 5.50
C LEU A 239 -2.55 -4.38 4.17
N LYS A 240 -3.10 -3.48 3.34
CA LYS A 240 -2.69 -3.27 1.95
C LYS A 240 -1.69 -2.15 1.77
N ILE A 241 -0.59 -2.45 1.12
CA ILE A 241 0.39 -1.49 0.63
C ILE A 241 0.00 -1.05 -0.79
N GLU A 242 -0.19 0.26 -1.03
CA GLU A 242 -0.40 0.80 -2.39
C GLU A 242 0.93 0.92 -3.12
N GLY A 243 0.96 0.57 -4.42
CA GLY A 243 2.19 0.73 -5.17
C GLY A 243 2.37 -0.12 -6.43
N ARG A 244 1.33 -0.52 -7.16
CA ARG A 244 1.44 -1.35 -8.39
C ARG A 244 2.30 -0.77 -9.52
N LEU A 245 2.63 0.52 -9.49
CA LEU A 245 3.54 1.15 -10.45
C LEU A 245 4.92 1.43 -9.86
N LYS A 246 5.20 0.94 -8.65
CA LYS A 246 6.48 1.12 -7.96
C LYS A 246 7.50 0.08 -8.43
N ASP A 247 8.78 0.42 -8.24
CA ASP A 247 9.90 -0.46 -8.52
C ASP A 247 10.10 -1.55 -7.45
N VAL A 248 10.99 -2.47 -7.74
CA VAL A 248 11.31 -3.60 -6.86
C VAL A 248 11.94 -3.15 -5.55
N SER A 249 12.73 -2.08 -5.53
CA SER A 249 13.37 -1.53 -4.33
C SER A 249 12.33 -1.03 -3.33
N TYR A 250 11.30 -0.32 -3.83
CA TYR A 250 10.17 0.11 -3.02
C TYR A 250 9.43 -1.11 -2.41
N VAL A 251 9.12 -2.12 -3.22
CA VAL A 251 8.39 -3.31 -2.77
C VAL A 251 9.16 -4.03 -1.68
N LYS A 252 10.45 -4.31 -1.89
CA LYS A 252 11.34 -4.94 -0.91
C LYS A 252 11.35 -4.18 0.42
N ASN A 253 11.64 -2.88 0.36
CA ASN A 253 11.83 -2.05 1.54
C ASN A 253 10.55 -1.86 2.35
N VAL A 254 9.43 -1.52 1.68
CA VAL A 254 8.16 -1.24 2.37
C VAL A 254 7.55 -2.53 2.92
N THR A 255 7.55 -3.62 2.15
CA THR A 255 7.02 -4.92 2.63
C THR A 255 7.80 -5.41 3.84
N ALA A 256 9.15 -5.40 3.78
CA ALA A 256 10.00 -5.81 4.90
C ALA A 256 9.77 -4.94 6.15
N TYR A 257 9.58 -3.63 5.98
CA TYR A 257 9.30 -2.73 7.09
C TYR A 257 7.99 -3.08 7.80
N TYR A 258 6.91 -3.26 7.05
CA TYR A 258 5.61 -3.63 7.62
C TYR A 258 5.62 -5.03 8.20
N ARG A 259 6.32 -6.00 7.60
CA ARG A 259 6.50 -7.34 8.15
C ARG A 259 7.16 -7.30 9.52
N GLN A 260 8.26 -6.58 9.68
CA GLN A 260 8.93 -6.43 10.98
C GLN A 260 8.01 -5.80 12.05
N LYS A 261 7.20 -4.80 11.66
CA LYS A 261 6.24 -4.18 12.57
C LYS A 261 5.15 -5.17 13.01
N LEU A 262 4.59 -5.93 12.08
CA LEU A 262 3.58 -6.95 12.38
C LEU A 262 4.13 -8.10 13.23
N ASP A 263 5.34 -8.58 12.96
CA ASP A 263 6.00 -9.62 13.76
C ASP A 263 6.20 -9.14 15.21
N ALA A 264 6.52 -7.86 15.39
CA ALA A 264 6.62 -7.27 16.73
C ALA A 264 5.25 -7.21 17.44
N VAL A 265 4.14 -7.00 16.70
CA VAL A 265 2.78 -7.09 17.26
C VAL A 265 2.47 -8.54 17.63
N PHE A 266 2.69 -9.51 16.76
CA PHE A 266 2.38 -10.94 16.99
C PHE A 266 3.16 -11.55 18.17
N LYS A 267 4.37 -11.04 18.44
CA LYS A 267 5.13 -11.42 19.64
C LYS A 267 4.40 -11.04 20.94
N ARG A 268 3.68 -9.92 20.95
CA ARG A 268 2.96 -9.41 22.13
C ARG A 268 1.50 -9.85 22.20
N ARG A 269 0.82 -9.90 21.03
CA ARG A 269 -0.61 -10.13 20.86
C ARG A 269 -0.83 -11.50 20.21
N LYS A 270 -1.01 -12.54 21.05
CA LYS A 270 -1.09 -13.94 20.60
C LYS A 270 -2.42 -14.31 19.93
N GLU A 271 -3.40 -13.44 20.00
CA GLU A 271 -4.66 -13.53 19.24
C GLU A 271 -4.48 -13.23 17.75
N TYR A 272 -3.36 -12.63 17.34
CA TYR A 272 -3.01 -12.37 15.94
C TYR A 272 -1.87 -13.28 15.49
N ILE A 273 -2.03 -13.85 14.30
CA ILE A 273 -1.01 -14.71 13.68
C ILE A 273 -0.81 -14.33 12.22
N CYS A 274 0.34 -14.68 11.68
CA CYS A 274 0.66 -14.52 10.26
C CYS A 274 -0.28 -15.35 9.39
N ALA A 275 -0.68 -14.84 8.23
CA ALA A 275 -1.57 -15.56 7.32
C ALA A 275 -0.81 -16.54 6.41
N SER A 276 0.51 -16.46 6.31
CA SER A 276 1.37 -17.30 5.48
C SER A 276 2.54 -17.87 6.29
N SER A 277 3.29 -18.81 5.72
CA SER A 277 4.35 -19.58 6.38
C SER A 277 5.74 -19.00 6.10
N GLY A 278 6.70 -19.39 6.92
CA GLY A 278 8.11 -19.07 6.78
C GLY A 278 8.50 -17.71 7.38
N MET A 279 9.68 -17.70 8.01
CA MET A 279 10.28 -16.51 8.61
C MET A 279 11.22 -15.81 7.63
N VAL A 280 11.21 -14.49 7.63
CA VAL A 280 12.05 -13.66 6.77
C VAL A 280 13.30 -13.22 7.51
N LYS A 281 14.46 -13.49 6.92
CA LYS A 281 15.77 -12.97 7.33
C LYS A 281 16.18 -11.87 6.35
N LEU A 282 16.39 -10.66 6.86
CA LEU A 282 16.78 -9.51 6.05
C LEU A 282 18.28 -9.25 6.15
N GLU A 283 18.93 -8.94 5.02
CA GLU A 283 20.32 -8.50 4.94
C GLU A 283 20.46 -6.97 5.04
N PHE A 284 19.36 -6.25 5.29
CA PHE A 284 19.34 -4.80 5.43
C PHE A 284 18.35 -4.37 6.51
N LYS A 285 18.45 -3.10 6.92
CA LYS A 285 17.48 -2.47 7.81
C LYS A 285 16.46 -1.70 6.98
N PRO A 286 15.18 -2.08 6.98
CA PRO A 286 14.15 -1.38 6.22
C PRO A 286 13.94 0.05 6.75
N GLN A 287 13.78 1.03 5.81
CA GLN A 287 13.63 2.44 6.12
C GLN A 287 12.69 3.10 5.12
N LEU A 288 11.50 3.53 5.56
CA LEU A 288 10.49 4.11 4.65
C LEU A 288 10.95 5.41 3.97
N ASN A 289 11.81 6.20 4.62
CA ASN A 289 12.38 7.43 4.05
C ASN A 289 13.35 7.22 2.88
N LYS A 290 13.81 5.99 2.65
CA LYS A 290 14.63 5.60 1.48
C LYS A 290 13.79 5.29 0.24
N SER A 291 12.48 5.11 0.41
CA SER A 291 11.54 4.88 -0.69
C SER A 291 10.83 6.18 -1.09
N PHE A 292 10.29 6.20 -2.31
CA PHE A 292 9.51 7.34 -2.79
C PHE A 292 8.37 7.70 -1.84
N SER A 293 8.33 8.95 -1.37
CA SER A 293 7.26 9.50 -0.55
C SER A 293 7.08 10.99 -0.80
N ARG A 294 5.84 11.46 -0.85
CA ARG A 294 5.46 12.89 -0.92
C ARG A 294 5.35 13.52 0.48
N GLY A 295 6.00 12.95 1.47
CA GLY A 295 5.73 13.18 2.88
C GLY A 295 4.68 12.20 3.39
N SER A 296 4.57 12.06 4.72
CA SER A 296 3.71 11.06 5.36
C SER A 296 2.51 11.70 6.04
N THR A 297 1.37 11.01 6.02
CA THR A 297 0.16 11.35 6.77
C THR A 297 -0.56 10.07 7.20
N ASN A 298 -1.22 10.10 8.36
CA ASN A 298 -2.21 9.08 8.74
C ASN A 298 -3.62 9.39 8.20
N TYR A 299 -3.73 10.45 7.41
CA TYR A 299 -4.93 10.92 6.73
C TYR A 299 -6.07 11.20 7.74
N PHE A 300 -7.23 10.58 7.60
CA PHE A 300 -8.38 10.79 8.49
C PHE A 300 -8.53 9.70 9.56
N LEU A 301 -7.49 8.92 9.85
CA LEU A 301 -7.56 7.77 10.76
C LEU A 301 -8.16 8.10 12.14
N TYR A 302 -7.86 9.28 12.68
CA TYR A 302 -8.37 9.77 13.96
C TYR A 302 -9.50 10.80 13.82
N GLY A 303 -10.12 10.88 12.65
CA GLY A 303 -11.10 11.91 12.33
C GLY A 303 -10.44 13.23 11.93
N ARG A 304 -11.28 14.24 11.66
CA ARG A 304 -10.82 15.54 11.14
C ARG A 304 -10.15 16.40 12.23
N ASP A 305 -10.63 16.35 13.46
CA ASP A 305 -10.14 17.21 14.55
C ASP A 305 -8.72 16.89 15.01
N ALA A 306 -8.27 15.65 14.79
CA ALA A 306 -6.91 15.22 15.09
C ALA A 306 -5.85 15.75 14.09
N LEU A 307 -6.25 16.33 12.97
CA LEU A 307 -5.32 16.86 11.95
C LEU A 307 -4.53 18.10 12.43
N HIS A 308 -4.91 18.71 13.55
CA HIS A 308 -4.25 19.86 14.11
C HIS A 308 -3.04 19.54 15.00
N THR A 309 -2.80 18.28 15.35
CA THR A 309 -1.65 17.89 16.16
C THR A 309 -0.45 17.61 15.25
N PRO A 310 0.64 18.39 15.29
CA PRO A 310 1.84 18.08 14.53
C PRO A 310 2.41 16.74 14.99
N LEU A 311 2.35 15.73 14.14
CA LEU A 311 3.16 14.53 14.34
C LEU A 311 4.60 14.89 14.02
N ASN A 312 5.39 15.19 15.05
CA ASN A 312 6.82 15.36 14.94
C ASN A 312 7.52 14.02 15.20
N PRO A 313 7.95 13.25 14.19
CA PRO A 313 8.54 11.93 14.38
C PRO A 313 10.04 11.96 14.68
N LEU A 314 10.68 13.13 14.77
CA LEU A 314 12.15 13.24 14.79
C LEU A 314 12.76 13.74 16.11
N SER A 315 11.99 13.84 17.20
CA SER A 315 12.58 14.21 18.50
C SER A 315 11.92 13.44 19.65
N ARG A 316 12.32 12.16 19.84
CA ARG A 316 12.18 11.48 21.13
C ARG A 316 13.34 10.51 21.37
N GLY A 317 14.49 11.08 21.68
CA GLY A 317 15.27 10.58 22.78
C GLY A 317 14.69 11.20 24.04
N GLU A 318 14.45 10.34 25.06
CA GLU A 318 14.11 10.66 26.44
C GLU A 318 12.69 11.17 26.73
N VAL A 319 11.86 10.25 27.23
CA VAL A 319 10.71 10.58 28.06
C VAL A 319 11.03 10.20 29.50
N ASN A 320 11.33 11.20 30.31
CA ASN A 320 11.18 11.12 31.76
C ASN A 320 10.00 11.98 32.21
N SER A 321 9.08 11.30 32.91
CA SER A 321 8.05 11.76 33.85
C SER A 321 7.88 13.28 34.04
N PHE A 322 6.66 13.79 33.78
CA PHE A 322 6.10 14.85 34.63
C PHE A 322 4.58 14.72 34.74
N ALA A 323 4.15 14.16 35.86
CA ALA A 323 2.85 14.46 36.44
C ALA A 323 3.00 15.76 37.25
N SER A 324 2.35 16.83 36.83
CA SER A 324 1.73 17.82 37.72
C SER A 324 1.25 19.04 36.91
N GLY A 325 0.02 19.44 37.18
CA GLY A 325 -0.68 20.50 36.48
C GLY A 325 -0.02 21.87 36.57
N LYS A 326 0.05 22.54 35.44
CA LYS A 326 0.05 24.02 35.34
C LYS A 326 -0.52 24.44 33.99
N LYS A 327 -1.30 25.51 34.01
CA LYS A 327 -2.05 26.12 32.90
C LYS A 327 -1.14 26.56 31.74
N PRO A 328 -1.64 26.63 30.47
CA PRO A 328 -0.84 27.07 29.35
C PRO A 328 -0.53 28.58 29.43
N PHE A 329 0.72 28.91 29.12
CA PHE A 329 1.23 30.27 29.06
C PHE A 329 0.83 30.91 27.71
N VAL A 330 0.09 32.00 27.78
CA VAL A 330 -0.26 32.83 26.63
C VAL A 330 0.88 33.80 26.35
N LEU A 331 1.55 33.69 25.22
CA LEU A 331 2.51 34.69 24.73
C LEU A 331 1.74 35.87 24.15
N THR A 332 1.74 36.99 24.83
CA THR A 332 1.29 38.28 24.30
C THR A 332 2.38 38.90 23.46
N ASN A 333 2.04 39.29 22.24
CA ASN A 333 2.90 40.05 21.34
C ASN A 333 3.20 41.44 21.92
N SER A 334 4.47 41.75 22.07
CA SER A 334 4.93 43.13 22.26
C SER A 334 5.83 43.58 21.10
N GLY A 335 5.33 44.52 20.33
CA GLY A 335 6.02 45.63 19.73
C GLY A 335 7.09 45.37 18.66
N VAL A 336 6.72 45.47 17.39
CA VAL A 336 7.62 45.98 16.32
C VAL A 336 6.85 47.03 15.52
N THR A 337 7.34 48.27 15.54
CA THR A 337 6.85 49.40 14.72
C THR A 337 7.36 49.28 13.29
N SER A 338 6.45 49.06 12.35
CA SER A 338 6.74 49.03 10.88
C SER A 338 6.41 50.37 10.21
N SER A 339 7.23 50.75 9.24
CA SER A 339 7.12 51.96 8.45
C SER A 339 5.96 51.93 7.42
N PRO A 340 5.46 53.09 6.95
CA PRO A 340 4.24 53.19 6.14
C PRO A 340 4.28 52.60 4.72
N LEU A 341 5.42 52.11 4.25
CA LEU A 341 5.59 51.59 2.88
C LEU A 341 5.31 50.06 2.76
N GLU A 342 5.07 49.34 3.86
CA GLU A 342 4.85 47.90 3.86
C GLU A 342 3.37 47.47 3.85
N ARG A 343 2.42 48.39 3.87
CA ARG A 343 0.97 48.06 3.98
C ARG A 343 0.34 47.39 2.74
N GLY A 344 1.07 47.27 1.63
CA GLY A 344 0.57 46.60 0.42
C GLY A 344 0.91 45.12 0.29
N ARG A 345 1.90 44.61 1.06
CA ARG A 345 2.34 43.20 0.99
C ARG A 345 1.79 42.29 2.11
N GLY A 346 1.29 42.86 3.18
CA GLY A 346 0.95 42.12 4.42
C GLY A 346 -0.26 41.20 4.35
N VAL A 347 -1.08 41.26 3.29
CA VAL A 347 -2.26 40.38 3.14
C VAL A 347 -1.90 39.04 2.48
N LEU A 348 -0.83 38.98 1.71
CA LEU A 348 -0.40 37.77 1.00
C LEU A 348 0.51 36.84 1.85
N GLU A 349 1.26 37.40 2.80
CA GLU A 349 2.19 36.58 3.64
C GLU A 349 1.50 35.77 4.74
N ASN A 350 0.29 36.16 5.17
CA ASN A 350 -0.46 35.43 6.22
C ASN A 350 -1.29 34.23 5.73
N ILE A 351 -1.35 33.97 4.43
CA ILE A 351 -2.14 32.88 3.84
C ILE A 351 -1.27 31.65 3.50
N THR A 352 0.04 31.71 3.80
CA THR A 352 1.00 30.65 3.40
C THR A 352 0.97 29.39 4.24
N CYS A 353 0.24 29.34 5.35
CA CYS A 353 0.11 28.15 6.17
C CYS A 353 -1.25 27.49 5.96
N LEU A 354 -1.30 26.37 5.23
CA LEU A 354 -2.43 25.47 5.30
C LEU A 354 -2.47 24.84 6.70
N HIS A 355 -3.63 24.92 7.34
CA HIS A 355 -3.83 24.35 8.69
C HIS A 355 -3.90 22.82 8.70
N ASP A 356 -3.87 22.15 7.56
CA ASP A 356 -3.89 20.70 7.49
C ASP A 356 -2.47 20.11 7.33
N THR A 357 -2.32 18.88 7.81
CA THR A 357 -1.06 18.11 7.73
C THR A 357 -1.07 17.12 6.58
N ILE A 358 -2.15 17.05 5.77
CA ILE A 358 -2.36 16.01 4.76
C ILE A 358 -1.95 16.42 3.35
N SER A 359 -1.81 17.74 3.07
CA SER A 359 -1.49 18.26 1.74
C SER A 359 0.01 18.41 1.46
N THR A 360 0.38 18.32 0.18
CA THR A 360 1.71 18.66 -0.33
C THR A 360 1.58 19.69 -1.44
N ILE A 361 1.53 20.98 -1.05
CA ILE A 361 1.16 22.08 -1.93
C ILE A 361 2.29 22.62 -2.83
N ASP A 362 3.55 22.44 -2.42
CA ASP A 362 4.70 22.99 -3.13
C ASP A 362 5.19 22.07 -4.25
N THR A 363 5.10 20.77 -4.07
CA THR A 363 5.49 19.80 -5.10
C THR A 363 4.74 18.48 -4.94
N PRO A 364 4.28 17.85 -6.05
CA PRO A 364 3.69 16.51 -6.03
C PRO A 364 4.77 15.41 -6.13
N LYS A 365 6.05 15.77 -6.12
CA LYS A 365 7.20 14.86 -6.23
C LYS A 365 7.75 14.52 -4.85
N SER A 366 8.52 13.44 -4.76
CA SER A 366 9.27 13.10 -3.54
C SER A 366 10.45 14.06 -3.36
N LEU A 367 10.56 14.64 -2.18
CA LEU A 367 11.79 15.34 -1.75
C LEU A 367 12.83 14.31 -1.26
N GLY A 368 12.39 13.19 -0.67
CA GLY A 368 13.28 12.21 -0.07
C GLY A 368 13.73 12.63 1.33
N GLU A 369 14.94 12.21 1.68
CA GLU A 369 15.54 12.41 2.99
C GLU A 369 16.22 13.76 3.12
N GLU A 370 15.88 14.55 4.14
CA GLU A 370 16.60 15.80 4.44
C GLU A 370 18.03 15.50 4.86
N MET A 371 18.99 16.14 4.19
CA MET A 371 20.42 15.88 4.34
C MET A 371 21.16 17.02 5.05
N GLY A 372 20.61 18.23 5.05
CA GLY A 372 21.20 19.41 5.64
C GLY A 372 21.13 20.64 4.73
N MET A 373 21.84 21.69 5.05
CA MET A 373 21.83 22.96 4.32
C MET A 373 23.16 23.22 3.61
N VAL A 374 23.10 23.88 2.44
CA VAL A 374 24.27 24.41 1.74
C VAL A 374 24.96 25.44 2.64
N LYS A 375 26.22 25.20 2.98
CA LYS A 375 27.03 26.12 3.79
C LYS A 375 27.77 27.12 2.89
N GLU A 376 28.51 26.62 1.91
CA GLU A 376 29.31 27.40 0.98
C GLU A 376 29.28 26.79 -0.42
N ILE A 377 29.50 27.64 -1.41
CA ILE A 377 29.62 27.25 -2.83
C ILE A 377 30.96 27.77 -3.32
N ARG A 378 31.80 26.87 -3.84
CA ARG A 378 33.15 27.21 -4.32
C ARG A 378 33.44 26.49 -5.64
N GLY A 379 33.58 27.26 -6.71
CA GLY A 379 33.98 26.74 -8.02
C GLY A 379 33.10 25.55 -8.45
N ASN A 380 33.63 24.33 -8.40
CA ASN A 380 32.96 23.10 -8.84
C ASN A 380 32.41 22.22 -7.71
N TYR A 381 32.37 22.71 -6.46
CA TYR A 381 31.79 21.99 -5.34
C TYR A 381 30.97 22.88 -4.42
N LEU A 382 30.10 22.26 -3.63
CA LEU A 382 29.39 22.90 -2.52
C LEU A 382 29.66 22.11 -1.21
N THR A 383 29.63 22.80 -0.08
CA THR A 383 29.71 22.19 1.24
C THR A 383 28.36 22.18 1.92
N VAL A 384 28.07 21.12 2.65
CA VAL A 384 26.81 20.93 3.35
C VAL A 384 27.01 20.89 4.86
N ALA A 385 26.19 21.65 5.57
CA ALA A 385 26.09 21.55 7.03
C ALA A 385 24.97 20.55 7.36
N GLY A 386 25.35 19.38 7.85
CA GLY A 386 24.46 18.29 8.21
C GLY A 386 25.22 17.15 8.85
N VAL A 387 24.51 16.23 9.49
CA VAL A 387 25.10 15.06 10.18
C VAL A 387 25.07 13.78 9.31
N LYS A 388 24.37 13.82 8.16
CA LYS A 388 24.22 12.67 7.27
C LYS A 388 25.24 12.71 6.14
N SER A 389 25.75 11.55 5.76
CA SER A 389 26.71 11.39 4.66
C SER A 389 26.03 11.22 3.31
N PHE A 390 26.67 11.76 2.28
CA PHE A 390 26.31 11.52 0.88
C PHE A 390 27.24 10.46 0.28
N ASN A 391 26.76 9.80 -0.77
CA ASN A 391 27.52 8.85 -1.56
C ASN A 391 27.67 9.34 -3.00
N ASN A 392 28.72 8.83 -3.67
CA ASN A 392 28.88 9.05 -5.11
C ASN A 392 27.68 8.46 -5.83
N GLY A 393 27.09 9.22 -6.74
CA GLY A 393 25.91 8.80 -7.50
C GLY A 393 24.57 9.12 -6.84
N ASP A 394 24.54 9.72 -5.63
CA ASP A 394 23.28 10.15 -5.01
C ASP A 394 22.55 11.20 -5.87
N GLY A 395 21.23 11.08 -5.94
CA GLY A 395 20.36 12.12 -6.48
C GLY A 395 19.96 13.08 -5.36
N VAL A 396 20.22 14.37 -5.58
CA VAL A 396 19.93 15.43 -4.62
C VAL A 396 18.95 16.42 -5.23
N CYS A 397 17.99 16.89 -4.43
CA CYS A 397 17.05 17.92 -4.85
C CYS A 397 16.89 19.02 -3.79
N TYR A 398 16.32 20.15 -4.22
CA TYR A 398 16.04 21.31 -3.38
C TYR A 398 14.89 22.13 -3.99
N LEU A 399 14.24 22.97 -3.18
CA LEU A 399 13.29 23.97 -3.68
C LEU A 399 14.05 25.26 -3.92
N ASP A 400 13.90 25.83 -5.12
CA ASP A 400 14.47 27.12 -5.45
C ASP A 400 13.65 28.28 -4.85
N GLU A 401 14.08 29.52 -5.03
CA GLU A 401 13.43 30.72 -4.48
C GLU A 401 11.97 30.91 -4.95
N THR A 402 11.60 30.28 -6.05
CA THR A 402 10.22 30.28 -6.57
C THR A 402 9.38 29.13 -6.02
N GLY A 403 9.99 28.26 -5.20
CA GLY A 403 9.35 27.05 -4.69
C GLY A 403 9.33 25.90 -5.70
N LYS A 404 10.04 26.00 -6.82
CA LYS A 404 10.13 24.94 -7.84
C LYS A 404 11.19 23.93 -7.45
N LEU A 405 10.86 22.64 -7.58
CA LEU A 405 11.80 21.56 -7.32
C LEU A 405 12.88 21.47 -8.40
N GLN A 406 14.13 21.60 -7.99
CA GLN A 406 15.33 21.42 -8.79
C GLN A 406 16.10 20.20 -8.30
N GLY A 407 16.96 19.63 -9.13
CA GLY A 407 17.75 18.46 -8.74
C GLY A 407 19.08 18.38 -9.50
N PHE A 408 20.04 17.67 -8.89
CA PHE A 408 21.32 17.37 -9.50
C PHE A 408 21.84 16.00 -9.02
N ARG A 409 22.77 15.44 -9.77
CA ARG A 409 23.47 14.21 -9.42
C ARG A 409 24.81 14.52 -8.78
N VAL A 410 25.16 13.82 -7.70
CA VAL A 410 26.46 13.92 -7.04
C VAL A 410 27.44 13.01 -7.74
N ASN A 411 28.46 13.58 -8.38
CA ASN A 411 29.48 12.82 -9.08
C ASN A 411 30.52 12.25 -8.11
N ARG A 412 30.97 13.10 -7.16
CA ARG A 412 31.96 12.75 -6.17
C ARG A 412 31.67 13.43 -4.84
N VAL A 413 31.96 12.72 -3.75
CA VAL A 413 31.88 13.21 -2.38
C VAL A 413 33.26 13.14 -1.73
N GLU A 414 33.68 14.23 -1.08
CA GLU A 414 34.89 14.30 -0.24
C GLU A 414 34.50 14.92 1.11
N ASN A 415 34.33 14.08 2.12
CA ASN A 415 33.80 14.50 3.43
C ASN A 415 32.44 15.20 3.28
N ASN A 416 32.38 16.51 3.59
CA ASN A 416 31.16 17.33 3.44
C ASN A 416 31.13 18.16 2.13
N LYS A 417 32.06 17.90 1.18
CA LYS A 417 32.10 18.53 -0.13
C LYS A 417 31.40 17.67 -1.15
N LEU A 418 30.40 18.22 -1.82
CA LEU A 418 29.70 17.58 -2.92
C LEU A 418 30.16 18.18 -4.23
N PHE A 419 30.58 17.34 -5.16
CA PHE A 419 30.94 17.68 -6.53
C PHE A 419 29.77 17.24 -7.45
N PRO A 420 28.86 18.13 -7.81
CA PRO A 420 27.78 17.83 -8.75
C PRO A 420 28.31 17.49 -10.14
N GLN A 421 27.55 16.76 -10.94
CA GLN A 421 27.84 16.56 -12.36
C GLN A 421 27.82 17.89 -13.11
N GLU A 422 26.83 18.71 -12.84
CA GLU A 422 26.72 20.10 -13.26
C GLU A 422 26.41 20.95 -12.04
N MET A 423 27.06 22.14 -11.94
CA MET A 423 26.87 23.00 -10.78
C MET A 423 25.46 23.59 -10.78
N PRO A 424 24.63 23.29 -9.75
CA PRO A 424 23.26 23.78 -9.70
C PRO A 424 23.21 25.29 -9.41
N ARG A 425 22.13 25.94 -9.88
CA ARG A 425 21.83 27.33 -9.49
C ARG A 425 21.22 27.35 -8.09
N ILE A 426 22.07 27.31 -7.08
CA ILE A 426 21.70 27.17 -5.67
C ILE A 426 22.35 28.28 -4.84
N LYS A 427 21.75 28.64 -3.71
CA LYS A 427 22.28 29.63 -2.77
C LYS A 427 22.70 29.01 -1.44
N PRO A 428 23.62 29.63 -0.66
CA PRO A 428 23.84 29.26 0.72
C PRO A 428 22.54 29.26 1.53
N ARG A 429 22.45 28.39 2.53
CA ARG A 429 21.27 28.11 3.37
C ARG A 429 20.11 27.38 2.68
N THR A 430 20.23 26.99 1.42
CA THR A 430 19.23 26.11 0.78
C THR A 430 19.29 24.73 1.40
N VAL A 431 18.13 24.17 1.79
CA VAL A 431 18.01 22.81 2.32
C VAL A 431 18.11 21.80 1.18
N LEU A 432 18.93 20.79 1.37
CA LEU A 432 19.13 19.69 0.42
C LEU A 432 18.44 18.42 0.89
N TYR A 433 17.83 17.72 -0.07
CA TYR A 433 17.18 16.44 0.15
C TYR A 433 17.80 15.38 -0.77
N ARG A 434 17.97 14.16 -0.28
CA ARG A 434 18.37 13.00 -1.07
C ARG A 434 17.15 12.25 -1.53
N ASN A 435 16.82 12.35 -2.82
CA ASN A 435 15.67 11.67 -3.42
C ASN A 435 16.04 10.37 -4.15
N PHE A 436 17.33 10.06 -4.24
CA PHE A 436 17.87 8.81 -4.76
C PHE A 436 19.16 8.45 -3.98
N ASP A 437 19.14 7.32 -3.26
CA ASP A 437 20.27 6.81 -2.47
C ASP A 437 20.95 5.69 -3.25
N GLN A 438 22.11 5.98 -3.83
CA GLN A 438 22.83 5.03 -4.69
C GLN A 438 23.28 3.77 -3.96
N GLU A 439 23.68 3.90 -2.70
CA GLU A 439 24.12 2.75 -1.89
C GLU A 439 22.95 1.84 -1.53
N PHE A 440 21.84 2.44 -1.16
CA PHE A 440 20.60 1.71 -0.88
C PHE A 440 20.09 0.97 -2.12
N GLU A 441 20.08 1.61 -3.29
CA GLU A 441 19.67 0.96 -4.55
C GLU A 441 20.61 -0.19 -4.93
N ARG A 442 21.91 -0.03 -4.71
CA ARG A 442 22.88 -1.12 -4.90
C ARG A 442 22.64 -2.29 -3.95
N LEU A 443 22.21 -2.02 -2.72
CA LEU A 443 21.83 -3.06 -1.77
C LEU A 443 20.54 -3.77 -2.22
N MET A 444 19.52 -3.01 -2.66
CA MET A 444 18.26 -3.54 -3.13
C MET A 444 18.36 -4.32 -4.45
N SER A 445 19.36 -4.03 -5.30
CA SER A 445 19.59 -4.78 -6.56
C SER A 445 20.10 -6.21 -6.35
N ARG A 446 20.53 -6.55 -5.13
CA ARG A 446 21.00 -7.89 -4.75
C ARG A 446 19.89 -8.70 -4.07
N LYS A 447 20.20 -9.97 -3.74
CA LYS A 447 19.40 -10.75 -2.80
C LYS A 447 19.48 -10.06 -1.44
N SER A 448 18.37 -9.52 -0.96
CA SER A 448 18.31 -8.69 0.25
C SER A 448 17.43 -9.30 1.36
N ALA A 449 16.78 -10.42 1.06
CA ALA A 449 16.02 -11.21 2.02
C ALA A 449 16.09 -12.70 1.69
N GLU A 450 15.87 -13.52 2.69
CA GLU A 450 15.66 -14.95 2.57
C GLU A 450 14.48 -15.37 3.44
N ARG A 451 13.48 -16.03 2.85
CA ARG A 451 12.33 -16.59 3.56
C ARG A 451 12.52 -18.09 3.75
N LYS A 452 12.43 -18.56 4.98
CA LYS A 452 12.67 -19.96 5.34
C LYS A 452 11.50 -20.54 6.12
N ILE A 453 11.07 -21.70 5.69
CA ILE A 453 10.04 -22.53 6.35
C ILE A 453 10.76 -23.43 7.36
N SER A 454 10.25 -23.45 8.57
CA SER A 454 10.82 -24.25 9.65
C SER A 454 10.46 -25.72 9.45
N ILE A 455 11.46 -26.62 9.54
CA ILE A 455 11.26 -28.08 9.47
C ILE A 455 11.89 -28.81 10.65
N ALA A 456 11.17 -29.80 11.19
CA ALA A 456 11.71 -30.80 12.09
C ALA A 456 12.24 -31.98 11.26
N ILE A 457 13.42 -32.46 11.59
CA ILE A 457 14.10 -33.56 10.91
C ILE A 457 14.28 -34.71 11.92
N THR A 458 13.76 -35.89 11.60
CA THR A 458 13.98 -37.10 12.40
C THR A 458 14.63 -38.17 11.53
N LEU A 459 15.76 -38.68 11.97
CA LEU A 459 16.42 -39.85 11.36
C LEU A 459 16.33 -41.02 12.36
N ALA A 460 15.51 -41.99 12.03
CA ALA A 460 15.29 -43.19 12.83
C ALA A 460 15.86 -44.46 12.15
N GLU A 461 16.27 -45.43 12.92
CA GLU A 461 16.56 -46.75 12.39
C GLU A 461 15.27 -47.54 12.14
N ASN A 462 15.30 -48.44 11.17
CA ASN A 462 14.25 -49.39 10.88
C ASN A 462 14.84 -50.79 10.65
N ASN A 463 14.01 -51.80 10.39
CA ASN A 463 14.46 -53.18 10.21
C ASN A 463 15.39 -53.38 9.01
N PHE A 464 15.32 -52.51 7.98
CA PHE A 464 16.05 -52.62 6.73
C PHE A 464 17.12 -51.52 6.54
N GLY A 465 17.32 -50.64 7.54
CA GLY A 465 18.26 -49.56 7.48
C GLY A 465 17.79 -48.34 8.25
N PHE A 466 17.48 -47.21 7.54
CA PHE A 466 17.14 -45.95 8.17
C PHE A 466 15.96 -45.23 7.47
N THR A 467 15.21 -44.46 8.24
CA THR A 467 14.12 -43.62 7.73
C THR A 467 14.37 -42.18 8.11
N LEU A 468 14.41 -41.29 7.13
CA LEU A 468 14.42 -39.83 7.33
C LEU A 468 12.98 -39.30 7.21
N THR A 469 12.50 -38.68 8.26
CA THR A 469 11.21 -37.96 8.25
C THR A 469 11.44 -36.47 8.35
N LEU A 470 10.80 -35.69 7.46
CA LEU A 470 10.79 -34.23 7.46
C LEU A 470 9.36 -33.78 7.69
N THR A 471 9.16 -32.92 8.69
CA THR A 471 7.85 -32.32 8.98
C THR A 471 8.00 -30.80 9.04
N ASP A 472 7.21 -30.06 8.26
CA ASP A 472 7.26 -28.59 8.26
C ASP A 472 6.30 -27.96 9.28
N GLU A 473 6.35 -26.61 9.40
CA GLU A 473 5.53 -25.83 10.33
C GLU A 473 4.02 -25.83 10.00
N ASP A 474 3.64 -26.34 8.83
CA ASP A 474 2.25 -26.48 8.35
C ASP A 474 1.79 -27.96 8.41
N ASP A 475 2.48 -28.82 9.17
CA ASP A 475 2.21 -30.24 9.38
C ASP A 475 2.32 -31.11 8.11
N ASN A 476 2.98 -30.62 7.03
CA ASN A 476 3.33 -31.48 5.91
C ASN A 476 4.46 -32.41 6.33
N SER A 477 4.23 -33.73 6.25
CA SER A 477 5.22 -34.73 6.66
C SER A 477 5.50 -35.73 5.54
N VAL A 478 6.79 -36.00 5.32
CA VAL A 478 7.25 -36.98 4.32
C VAL A 478 8.34 -37.85 4.89
N SER A 479 8.42 -39.09 4.40
CA SER A 479 9.46 -40.03 4.80
C SER A 479 10.20 -40.60 3.59
N VAL A 480 11.50 -40.80 3.77
CA VAL A 480 12.40 -41.45 2.79
C VAL A 480 13.16 -42.58 3.49
N ILE A 481 13.13 -43.74 2.90
CA ILE A 481 13.79 -44.94 3.44
C ILE A 481 15.16 -45.09 2.75
N LEU A 482 16.19 -45.37 3.53
CA LEU A 482 17.50 -45.78 3.09
C LEU A 482 17.67 -47.25 3.47
N GLU A 483 17.53 -48.15 2.50
CA GLU A 483 17.77 -49.59 2.69
C GLU A 483 19.27 -49.83 2.69
N ARG A 484 19.80 -50.29 3.82
CA ARG A 484 21.22 -50.57 4.00
C ARG A 484 21.46 -51.48 5.23
N GLU A 485 22.39 -52.39 5.12
CA GLU A 485 22.93 -53.10 6.30
C GLU A 485 23.55 -52.09 7.27
N LYS A 486 23.22 -52.23 8.55
CA LYS A 486 23.68 -51.31 9.60
C LYS A 486 25.09 -51.70 10.02
N GLU A 487 25.99 -50.74 9.96
CA GLU A 487 27.40 -50.87 10.36
C GLU A 487 27.66 -49.99 11.59
N LEU A 488 28.33 -50.56 12.63
CA LEU A 488 28.73 -49.80 13.81
C LEU A 488 29.85 -48.82 13.47
N ALA A 489 29.71 -47.58 13.88
CA ALA A 489 30.74 -46.56 13.70
C ALA A 489 31.80 -46.67 14.78
N ARG A 490 33.03 -46.36 14.40
CA ARG A 490 34.21 -46.34 15.31
C ARG A 490 34.24 -45.11 16.20
N THR A 491 33.55 -44.04 15.81
CA THR A 491 33.50 -42.74 16.50
C THR A 491 32.05 -42.29 16.63
N PRO A 492 31.71 -41.45 17.64
CA PRO A 492 30.36 -40.93 17.79
C PRO A 492 29.90 -40.19 16.51
N GLN A 493 28.71 -40.55 15.99
CA GLN A 493 28.20 -40.01 14.72
C GLN A 493 27.13 -38.94 14.87
N LYS A 494 26.50 -38.80 16.02
CA LYS A 494 25.32 -37.91 16.19
C LYS A 494 25.54 -36.47 15.72
N GLU A 495 26.66 -35.86 16.09
CA GLU A 495 26.98 -34.47 15.68
C GLU A 495 27.21 -34.38 14.17
N ASN A 496 27.90 -35.36 13.58
CA ASN A 496 28.13 -35.40 12.14
C ASN A 496 26.82 -35.58 11.37
N LEU A 497 25.94 -36.50 11.81
CA LEU A 497 24.63 -36.71 11.21
C LEU A 497 23.79 -35.43 11.26
N CYS A 498 23.70 -34.78 12.43
CA CYS A 498 22.99 -33.50 12.57
C CYS A 498 23.59 -32.43 11.65
N THR A 499 24.92 -32.32 11.57
CA THR A 499 25.59 -31.34 10.69
C THR A 499 25.29 -31.60 9.20
N GLN A 500 25.30 -32.85 8.76
CA GLN A 500 25.04 -33.19 7.36
C GLN A 500 23.56 -33.03 6.99
N LEU A 501 22.62 -33.40 7.87
CA LEU A 501 21.20 -33.24 7.66
C LEU A 501 20.76 -31.75 7.71
N GLY A 502 21.43 -30.95 8.55
CA GLY A 502 21.18 -29.51 8.68
C GLY A 502 21.68 -28.65 7.52
N LYS A 503 22.40 -29.20 6.54
CA LYS A 503 22.88 -28.47 5.35
C LYS A 503 21.75 -28.20 4.36
N LEU A 504 20.81 -27.32 4.70
CA LEU A 504 19.63 -27.00 3.90
C LEU A 504 19.83 -25.80 2.93
N GLY A 505 20.92 -25.09 3.07
CA GLY A 505 21.48 -23.98 2.24
C GLY A 505 20.51 -23.34 1.23
N ASN A 506 20.55 -23.83 -0.02
CA ASN A 506 19.78 -23.25 -1.15
C ASN A 506 18.33 -23.74 -1.23
N THR A 507 17.76 -24.31 -0.17
CA THR A 507 16.37 -24.74 -0.12
C THR A 507 15.51 -23.70 0.62
N PRO A 508 14.20 -23.66 0.46
CA PRO A 508 13.32 -22.77 1.22
C PRO A 508 13.15 -23.19 2.70
N PHE A 509 13.89 -24.20 3.16
CA PHE A 509 13.73 -24.76 4.50
C PHE A 509 14.88 -24.40 5.44
N GLU A 510 14.56 -24.37 6.74
CA GLU A 510 15.51 -24.24 7.84
C GLU A 510 15.17 -25.26 8.93
N ALA A 511 16.16 -25.98 9.46
CA ALA A 511 15.91 -26.95 10.52
C ALA A 511 15.61 -26.28 11.85
N SER A 512 14.45 -26.55 12.44
CA SER A 512 14.08 -26.16 13.81
C SER A 512 14.64 -27.10 14.86
N GLY A 513 14.87 -28.36 14.48
CA GLY A 513 15.44 -29.40 15.31
C GLY A 513 15.81 -30.60 14.47
N ILE A 514 16.86 -31.31 14.88
CA ILE A 514 17.27 -32.58 14.26
C ILE A 514 17.34 -33.63 15.35
N ASN A 515 16.53 -34.66 15.21
CA ASN A 515 16.44 -35.79 16.15
C ASN A 515 17.04 -37.05 15.49
N ILE A 516 17.91 -37.76 16.22
CA ILE A 516 18.49 -39.03 15.80
C ILE A 516 18.00 -40.12 16.78
N GLU A 517 17.20 -41.06 16.27
CA GLU A 517 16.57 -42.15 17.01
C GLU A 517 17.21 -43.48 16.65
N PHE A 518 18.39 -43.71 17.18
CA PHE A 518 19.16 -44.94 17.00
C PHE A 518 19.32 -45.69 18.31
N SER A 519 19.26 -47.03 18.25
CA SER A 519 19.56 -47.91 19.37
C SER A 519 21.06 -48.00 19.63
N ASP A 520 21.89 -47.74 18.59
CA ASP A 520 23.34 -47.86 18.66
C ASP A 520 24.04 -46.76 17.83
N ASN A 521 25.37 -46.74 17.82
CA ASN A 521 26.16 -45.74 17.08
C ASN A 521 26.40 -46.20 15.62
N TRP A 522 25.39 -46.02 14.75
CA TRP A 522 25.42 -46.45 13.34
C TRP A 522 26.20 -45.51 12.44
N PHE A 523 26.94 -46.09 11.48
CA PHE A 523 27.66 -45.36 10.43
C PHE A 523 26.81 -45.20 9.16
N ILE A 524 26.64 -43.97 8.68
CA ILE A 524 26.03 -43.66 7.38
C ILE A 524 27.00 -42.79 6.60
N PRO A 525 27.42 -43.15 5.35
CA PRO A 525 28.27 -42.33 4.52
C PRO A 525 27.63 -40.97 4.24
N ALA A 526 28.47 -39.89 4.20
CA ALA A 526 28.01 -38.53 3.97
C ALA A 526 27.31 -38.34 2.60
N SER A 527 27.70 -39.12 1.58
CA SER A 527 27.05 -39.11 0.27
C SER A 527 25.59 -39.61 0.35
N MET A 528 25.36 -40.69 1.09
CA MET A 528 24.02 -41.26 1.29
C MET A 528 23.13 -40.31 2.12
N LEU A 529 23.69 -39.68 3.17
CA LEU A 529 22.96 -38.64 3.93
C LEU A 529 22.57 -37.47 3.06
N ALA A 530 23.46 -37.03 2.18
CA ALA A 530 23.19 -35.95 1.26
C ALA A 530 22.10 -36.29 0.23
N GLU A 531 22.09 -37.52 -0.27
CA GLU A 531 21.06 -38.05 -1.16
C GLU A 531 19.71 -38.18 -0.43
N LEU A 532 19.72 -38.80 0.74
CA LEU A 532 18.53 -38.97 1.59
C LEU A 532 17.86 -37.63 1.92
N ARG A 533 18.66 -36.63 2.31
CA ARG A 533 18.22 -35.25 2.54
C ARG A 533 17.61 -34.63 1.28
N ARG A 534 18.27 -34.72 0.11
CA ARG A 534 17.79 -34.17 -1.16
C ARG A 534 16.44 -34.76 -1.53
N ASN A 535 16.32 -36.10 -1.50
CA ASN A 535 15.09 -36.80 -1.80
C ASN A 535 13.96 -36.42 -0.81
N GLY A 536 14.29 -36.26 0.49
CA GLY A 536 13.33 -35.79 1.50
C GLY A 536 12.82 -34.38 1.20
N ILE A 537 13.72 -33.46 0.84
CA ILE A 537 13.36 -32.06 0.49
C ILE A 537 12.50 -32.02 -0.77
N GLU A 538 12.83 -32.76 -1.82
CA GLU A 538 12.04 -32.83 -3.05
C GLU A 538 10.61 -33.34 -2.77
N LYS A 539 10.49 -34.43 -1.97
CA LYS A 539 9.18 -34.93 -1.56
C LYS A 539 8.40 -33.92 -0.70
N LEU A 540 9.06 -33.19 0.20
CA LEU A 540 8.39 -32.20 1.03
C LEU A 540 7.91 -30.99 0.20
N LEU A 541 8.69 -30.54 -0.79
CA LEU A 541 8.27 -29.52 -1.74
C LEU A 541 7.04 -29.97 -2.53
N GLU A 542 7.02 -31.20 -2.99
CA GLU A 542 5.87 -31.74 -3.71
C GLU A 542 4.65 -31.91 -2.80
N ALA A 543 4.82 -32.40 -1.56
CA ALA A 543 3.76 -32.49 -0.58
C ALA A 543 3.14 -31.11 -0.30
N ARG A 544 3.95 -30.05 -0.15
CA ARG A 544 3.45 -28.67 0.00
C ARG A 544 2.62 -28.21 -1.18
N ARG A 545 3.01 -28.54 -2.42
CA ARG A 545 2.25 -28.20 -3.63
C ARG A 545 0.91 -28.91 -3.68
N ILE A 546 0.88 -30.21 -3.37
CA ILE A 546 -0.33 -31.04 -3.39
C ILE A 546 -1.30 -30.62 -2.27
N ASN A 547 -0.77 -30.30 -1.09
CA ASN A 547 -1.55 -29.94 0.10
C ASN A 547 -1.95 -28.47 0.13
N TYR A 548 -1.50 -27.64 -0.82
CA TYR A 548 -2.03 -26.30 -0.94
C TYR A 548 -3.49 -26.36 -1.41
N HIS A 549 -4.38 -25.79 -0.62
CA HIS A 549 -5.80 -25.78 -0.93
C HIS A 549 -6.23 -24.36 -1.31
N GLN A 550 -6.49 -24.15 -2.60
CA GLN A 550 -7.16 -22.96 -3.08
C GLN A 550 -8.59 -22.92 -2.52
N GLU A 551 -9.00 -21.80 -1.97
CA GLU A 551 -10.38 -21.60 -1.53
C GLU A 551 -11.31 -21.64 -2.75
N LEU A 552 -12.27 -22.58 -2.74
CA LEU A 552 -13.29 -22.65 -3.77
C LEU A 552 -14.55 -21.99 -3.24
N TYR A 553 -15.05 -21.00 -3.95
CA TYR A 553 -16.24 -20.29 -3.53
C TYR A 553 -17.15 -19.98 -4.73
N ARG A 554 -18.40 -20.39 -4.64
CA ARG A 554 -19.45 -20.03 -5.60
C ARG A 554 -20.31 -18.92 -5.02
N LEU A 555 -20.73 -18.00 -5.88
CA LEU A 555 -21.64 -16.93 -5.50
C LEU A 555 -22.97 -17.53 -5.00
N PRO A 556 -23.59 -16.96 -3.95
CA PRO A 556 -24.87 -17.40 -3.44
C PRO A 556 -25.97 -17.05 -4.45
N GLU A 557 -26.99 -17.89 -4.52
CA GLU A 557 -28.19 -17.66 -5.38
C GLU A 557 -29.23 -16.72 -4.72
N THR A 558 -28.89 -16.12 -3.58
CA THR A 558 -29.82 -15.28 -2.81
C THR A 558 -29.74 -13.81 -3.24
N HIS A 559 -30.89 -13.18 -3.39
CA HIS A 559 -31.02 -11.76 -3.72
C HIS A 559 -31.32 -10.94 -2.47
N HIS A 560 -30.37 -10.13 -2.03
CA HIS A 560 -30.54 -9.16 -0.96
C HIS A 560 -30.78 -7.78 -1.54
N ALA A 561 -31.60 -6.97 -0.87
CA ALA A 561 -31.92 -5.62 -1.36
C ALA A 561 -30.70 -4.70 -1.28
N PHE A 562 -30.41 -4.01 -2.39
CA PHE A 562 -29.39 -2.97 -2.40
C PHE A 562 -29.78 -1.81 -1.47
N PRO A 563 -28.84 -1.16 -0.77
CA PRO A 563 -29.14 -0.14 0.25
C PRO A 563 -29.92 1.09 -0.21
N VAL A 564 -29.97 1.34 -1.52
CA VAL A 564 -30.70 2.48 -2.10
C VAL A 564 -31.55 2.05 -3.29
N SER A 565 -32.71 2.70 -3.48
CA SER A 565 -33.62 2.42 -4.59
C SER A 565 -33.26 3.13 -5.90
N GLU A 566 -32.30 4.05 -5.87
CA GLU A 566 -31.89 4.84 -7.03
C GLU A 566 -30.37 4.93 -7.11
N LEU A 567 -29.83 4.70 -8.30
CA LEU A 567 -28.42 4.93 -8.63
C LEU A 567 -28.28 6.08 -9.61
N THR A 568 -27.49 7.07 -9.25
CA THR A 568 -27.03 8.11 -10.18
C THR A 568 -25.81 7.60 -10.97
N TYR A 569 -25.17 8.45 -11.77
CA TYR A 569 -23.90 8.13 -12.45
C TYR A 569 -22.78 7.65 -11.51
N LEU A 570 -22.90 7.93 -10.20
CA LEU A 570 -21.99 7.46 -9.15
C LEU A 570 -22.05 5.93 -8.92
N GLY A 571 -23.10 5.27 -9.40
CA GLY A 571 -23.22 3.81 -9.40
C GLY A 571 -22.24 3.13 -10.37
N ASN A 572 -21.66 3.88 -11.31
CA ASN A 572 -20.72 3.38 -12.32
C ASN A 572 -21.29 2.20 -13.15
N VAL A 573 -22.60 2.20 -13.41
CA VAL A 573 -23.30 1.14 -14.20
C VAL A 573 -22.99 1.36 -15.68
N MET A 574 -22.10 0.53 -16.24
CA MET A 574 -21.56 0.71 -17.58
C MET A 574 -22.15 -0.27 -18.60
N ASN A 575 -22.56 -1.45 -18.18
CA ASN A 575 -23.07 -2.55 -19.01
C ASN A 575 -24.45 -3.01 -18.56
N ASP A 576 -25.10 -3.81 -19.41
CA ASP A 576 -26.47 -4.28 -19.22
C ASP A 576 -26.55 -5.36 -18.14
N ASP A 577 -25.49 -6.16 -17.91
CA ASP A 577 -25.44 -7.15 -16.83
C ASP A 577 -25.37 -6.45 -15.46
N ALA A 578 -24.58 -5.36 -15.33
CA ALA A 578 -24.58 -4.56 -14.11
C ALA A 578 -25.93 -3.89 -13.85
N ASP A 579 -26.61 -3.41 -14.88
CA ASP A 579 -27.98 -2.86 -14.77
C ASP A 579 -28.96 -3.94 -14.29
N SER A 580 -28.90 -5.14 -14.88
CA SER A 580 -29.72 -6.29 -14.50
C SER A 580 -29.45 -6.71 -13.06
N PHE A 581 -28.18 -6.81 -12.65
CA PHE A 581 -27.79 -7.10 -11.27
C PHE A 581 -28.48 -6.15 -10.29
N TYR A 582 -28.37 -4.83 -10.47
CA TYR A 582 -28.96 -3.87 -9.54
C TYR A 582 -30.48 -3.91 -9.54
N LYS A 583 -31.13 -4.14 -10.68
CA LYS A 583 -32.59 -4.32 -10.77
C LYS A 583 -33.05 -5.55 -10.00
N ASN A 584 -32.36 -6.67 -10.13
CA ASN A 584 -32.62 -7.91 -9.39
C ASN A 584 -32.47 -7.72 -7.88
N HIS A 585 -31.68 -6.72 -7.45
CA HIS A 585 -31.47 -6.34 -6.05
C HIS A 585 -32.33 -5.14 -5.61
N GLY A 586 -33.41 -4.83 -6.35
CA GLY A 586 -34.45 -3.88 -5.95
C GLY A 586 -34.18 -2.41 -6.26
N VAL A 587 -33.15 -2.09 -7.06
CA VAL A 587 -32.93 -0.71 -7.53
C VAL A 587 -33.93 -0.39 -8.65
N GLN A 588 -34.72 0.67 -8.45
CA GLN A 588 -35.82 1.03 -9.35
C GLN A 588 -35.39 1.97 -10.48
N ARG A 589 -34.43 2.86 -10.19
CA ARG A 589 -33.92 3.85 -11.14
C ARG A 589 -32.39 3.78 -11.21
N ILE A 590 -31.86 3.57 -12.39
CA ILE A 590 -30.43 3.43 -12.63
C ILE A 590 -30.03 4.40 -13.73
N ALA A 591 -29.18 5.37 -13.38
CA ALA A 591 -28.52 6.20 -14.36
C ALA A 591 -27.23 5.49 -14.83
N PRO A 592 -26.91 5.54 -16.13
CA PRO A 592 -25.68 4.96 -16.66
C PRO A 592 -24.45 5.65 -16.08
N ALA A 593 -23.30 4.95 -16.12
CA ALA A 593 -21.99 5.50 -15.75
C ALA A 593 -21.70 6.80 -16.52
N TYR A 594 -20.97 7.72 -15.88
CA TYR A 594 -20.55 8.98 -16.52
C TYR A 594 -19.77 8.75 -17.83
N GLU A 595 -19.03 7.67 -17.90
CA GLU A 595 -18.26 7.23 -19.06
C GLU A 595 -19.15 6.77 -20.24
N LYS A 596 -20.35 6.24 -19.96
CA LYS A 596 -21.36 5.84 -20.98
C LYS A 596 -22.17 7.04 -21.42
N THR A 597 -22.61 7.86 -20.45
CA THR A 597 -23.45 9.05 -20.71
C THR A 597 -23.02 10.21 -19.80
N PRO A 598 -22.15 11.11 -20.30
CA PRO A 598 -21.74 12.27 -19.53
C PRO A 598 -22.93 13.14 -19.11
N VAL A 599 -22.97 13.53 -17.83
CA VAL A 599 -24.03 14.38 -17.26
C VAL A 599 -23.54 15.81 -17.23
N GLU A 600 -24.31 16.73 -17.87
CA GLU A 600 -23.98 18.15 -17.87
C GLU A 600 -24.08 18.73 -16.46
N GLY A 601 -23.09 19.55 -16.07
CA GLY A 601 -23.04 20.15 -14.74
C GLY A 601 -22.81 19.16 -13.59
N ALA A 602 -22.42 17.91 -13.89
CA ALA A 602 -22.11 16.94 -12.84
C ALA A 602 -20.90 17.33 -12.00
N ALA A 603 -20.89 16.94 -10.75
CA ALA A 603 -19.69 16.99 -9.92
C ALA A 603 -18.69 15.94 -10.42
N LEU A 604 -17.46 16.39 -10.71
CA LEU A 604 -16.42 15.53 -11.28
C LEU A 604 -15.51 14.90 -10.23
N MET A 605 -15.49 15.44 -9.00
CA MET A 605 -14.75 14.89 -7.87
C MET A 605 -15.51 15.11 -6.58
N PHE A 606 -15.37 14.15 -5.66
CA PHE A 606 -15.96 14.18 -4.32
C PHE A 606 -14.86 13.92 -3.31
N CYS A 607 -14.51 14.93 -2.49
CA CYS A 607 -13.31 14.91 -1.67
C CYS A 607 -13.66 15.10 -0.18
N LYS A 608 -13.16 14.21 0.70
CA LYS A 608 -13.14 14.45 2.15
C LYS A 608 -12.12 15.57 2.48
N HIS A 609 -11.00 15.65 1.74
CA HIS A 609 -10.11 16.81 1.75
C HIS A 609 -10.87 18.06 1.31
N CYS A 610 -10.79 19.13 2.11
CA CYS A 610 -11.57 20.35 1.90
C CYS A 610 -10.65 21.57 1.98
N LEU A 611 -10.50 22.32 0.86
CA LEU A 611 -9.65 23.50 0.82
C LEU A 611 -10.11 24.60 1.77
N ARG A 612 -11.42 24.76 1.97
CA ARG A 612 -11.97 25.68 2.97
C ARG A 612 -11.53 25.33 4.40
N TYR A 613 -11.45 24.04 4.74
CA TYR A 613 -10.91 23.57 6.00
C TYR A 613 -9.41 23.86 6.08
N SER A 614 -8.65 23.49 5.04
CA SER A 614 -7.20 23.67 4.99
C SER A 614 -6.77 25.14 5.11
N MET A 615 -7.60 26.09 4.61
CA MET A 615 -7.38 27.53 4.74
C MET A 615 -7.80 28.10 6.12
N GLY A 616 -8.33 27.27 7.03
CA GLY A 616 -8.81 27.73 8.33
C GLY A 616 -10.17 28.45 8.29
N TRP A 617 -10.96 28.29 7.21
CA TRP A 617 -12.23 29.00 7.01
C TRP A 617 -13.47 28.08 7.15
N CYS A 618 -13.28 26.87 7.63
CA CYS A 618 -14.41 25.95 7.83
C CYS A 618 -15.35 26.47 8.93
N PRO A 619 -16.65 26.69 8.64
CA PRO A 619 -17.58 27.23 9.62
C PRO A 619 -17.87 26.28 10.79
N THR A 620 -17.63 24.96 10.60
CA THR A 620 -17.87 23.95 11.62
C THR A 620 -16.68 23.81 12.60
N HIS A 621 -15.44 23.92 12.08
CA HIS A 621 -14.21 23.64 12.85
C HIS A 621 -13.39 24.91 13.17
N HIS A 622 -13.63 26.02 12.48
CA HIS A 622 -12.87 27.25 12.66
C HIS A 622 -13.79 28.43 12.96
N LYS A 623 -13.32 29.36 13.79
CA LYS A 623 -14.06 30.60 14.13
C LYS A 623 -13.83 31.72 13.13
N VAL A 624 -12.88 31.55 12.21
CA VAL A 624 -12.47 32.57 11.24
C VAL A 624 -13.31 32.44 9.96
N ARG A 625 -13.90 33.56 9.52
CA ARG A 625 -14.59 33.63 8.23
C ARG A 625 -13.58 33.95 7.12
N SER A 626 -13.82 33.41 5.93
CA SER A 626 -13.03 33.75 4.75
C SER A 626 -13.14 35.24 4.43
N PRO A 627 -12.02 35.91 4.09
CA PRO A 627 -12.03 37.29 3.56
C PRO A 627 -12.39 37.35 2.08
N PHE A 628 -12.62 36.20 1.43
CA PHE A 628 -12.91 36.04 0.01
C PHE A 628 -14.35 35.62 -0.21
N LYS A 629 -14.90 35.99 -1.39
CA LYS A 629 -16.30 35.73 -1.77
C LYS A 629 -16.43 34.37 -2.46
N GLU A 630 -17.31 33.53 -1.96
CA GLU A 630 -17.67 32.24 -2.61
C GLU A 630 -18.59 32.45 -3.82
N PRO A 631 -18.55 31.53 -4.84
CA PRO A 631 -17.77 30.29 -4.89
C PRO A 631 -16.29 30.52 -5.20
N TYR A 632 -15.41 29.58 -4.75
CA TYR A 632 -14.00 29.58 -5.13
C TYR A 632 -13.80 28.74 -6.38
N TYR A 633 -12.74 29.07 -7.12
CA TYR A 633 -12.38 28.39 -8.35
C TYR A 633 -10.91 27.96 -8.35
N LEU A 634 -10.65 26.77 -8.86
CA LEU A 634 -9.32 26.35 -9.29
C LEU A 634 -9.17 26.71 -10.76
N VAL A 635 -8.10 27.42 -11.10
CA VAL A 635 -7.78 27.81 -12.48
C VAL A 635 -6.48 27.13 -12.88
N SER A 636 -6.55 26.27 -13.90
CA SER A 636 -5.37 25.57 -14.44
C SER A 636 -4.51 26.47 -15.32
N SER A 637 -3.31 26.01 -15.66
CA SER A 637 -2.36 26.76 -16.50
C SER A 637 -2.86 27.03 -17.91
N ASP A 638 -3.80 26.22 -18.43
CA ASP A 638 -4.49 26.40 -19.72
C ASP A 638 -5.78 27.22 -19.60
N GLY A 639 -6.03 27.83 -18.45
CA GLY A 639 -7.14 28.77 -18.21
C GLY A 639 -8.49 28.10 -17.88
N LYS A 640 -8.57 26.77 -17.83
CA LYS A 640 -9.80 26.08 -17.45
C LYS A 640 -10.15 26.36 -16.00
N ARG A 641 -11.42 26.59 -15.74
CA ARG A 641 -11.94 26.92 -14.41
C ARG A 641 -12.72 25.73 -13.84
N PHE A 642 -12.51 25.48 -12.54
CA PHE A 642 -13.20 24.43 -11.79
C PHE A 642 -13.81 25.06 -10.53
N ARG A 643 -15.12 25.07 -10.45
CA ARG A 643 -15.87 25.59 -9.31
C ARG A 643 -15.81 24.63 -8.14
N LEU A 644 -15.57 25.15 -6.95
CA LEU A 644 -15.59 24.39 -5.70
C LEU A 644 -16.93 24.62 -4.97
N GLU A 645 -17.54 23.52 -4.53
CA GLU A 645 -18.72 23.51 -3.69
C GLU A 645 -18.43 22.78 -2.37
N PHE A 646 -18.88 23.35 -1.25
CA PHE A 646 -18.57 22.82 0.08
C PHE A 646 -19.86 22.37 0.77
N ASP A 647 -20.08 21.06 0.81
CA ASP A 647 -21.14 20.43 1.58
C ASP A 647 -20.68 20.23 3.04
N CYS A 648 -20.92 21.24 3.87
CA CYS A 648 -20.47 21.23 5.27
C CYS A 648 -21.28 20.26 6.15
N LYS A 649 -22.45 19.78 5.72
CA LYS A 649 -23.22 18.75 6.44
C LYS A 649 -22.56 17.38 6.31
N GLN A 650 -22.06 17.06 5.11
CA GLN A 650 -21.38 15.81 4.82
C GLN A 650 -19.86 15.92 4.94
N CYS A 651 -19.32 17.09 5.32
CA CYS A 651 -17.87 17.37 5.32
C CYS A 651 -17.18 17.01 4.00
N GLN A 652 -17.79 17.40 2.87
CA GLN A 652 -17.37 17.03 1.53
C GLN A 652 -17.15 18.28 0.66
N MET A 653 -16.07 18.30 -0.12
CA MET A 653 -15.84 19.27 -1.18
C MET A 653 -16.08 18.60 -2.54
N LYS A 654 -16.85 19.26 -3.40
CA LYS A 654 -17.13 18.83 -4.77
C LYS A 654 -16.44 19.77 -5.77
N VAL A 655 -15.99 19.21 -6.88
CA VAL A 655 -15.31 19.96 -7.96
C VAL A 655 -16.12 19.81 -9.24
N TYR A 656 -16.46 20.94 -9.86
CA TYR A 656 -17.24 21.03 -11.09
C TYR A 656 -16.39 21.70 -12.17
N ALA A 657 -16.43 21.22 -13.42
CA ALA A 657 -15.89 21.99 -14.54
C ALA A 657 -16.86 23.11 -14.93
N GLU A 658 -16.33 24.30 -15.20
CA GLU A 658 -17.09 25.38 -15.81
C GLU A 658 -16.78 25.44 -17.31
N LYS A 659 -17.82 25.80 -18.09
CA LYS A 659 -17.71 26.00 -19.55
C LYS A 659 -16.97 27.30 -19.89
#